data_7933f39383be00f71120118557c80761
#
_entry.id   7933f39383be00f71120118557c80761
#
_cell.length_a   1.000
_cell.length_b   1.000
_cell.length_c   1.000
_cell.angle_alpha   90.00
_cell.angle_beta   90.00
_cell.angle_gamma   90.00
#
_symmetry.space_group_name_H-M   'P 1'
#
loop_
_entity.id
_entity.type
_entity.pdbx_description
1 polymer ?
#
loop_
_entity_poly.entity_id
_entity_poly.type
_entity_poly.pdbx_seq_one_letter_code
_entity_poly.pdbx_strand_id
1 'polypeptide(L)'
;MGAVRGKRQKRRGWVRRGAVSVWGGAAVLVSLLAPAGADPVPAAASKPAFASVNYAVAVDESASLAPADMKAEKAAAARIALGDVSSSSHVTVFGFAAAESGDQRAVDPVCPRTTLDAAGRESIGGCVGKLRSRKKSEGTGTDFPSAIRQGVHELSTGTDPSVPRVLFLLTDGQMDVTGSPQYGDAAHRETEGRDQLDRELKSAAAQGVQIWPLGFGPAPDKAQLDRMAAGGYQKGCVELPSARPTAGKVSGAKDVGPMLEKAFAAAHCLRYQPGTSERPPATLEVGISPLATVGSIVVDKSDPAVTVTYLDPSGHQVPTSGTYRKSRFELAGAGDTVEALKITDPVPGVWKVKAEAPEGHRSLPVGVSVLWQGELRGALTMNPPSPQAGQQATVTMRLQTREGYEIKDPHDYAGLRVRSELTGDGFAPQTLRLADDGKGPDPRGSDGSFTGSVKIPKSAAGALKVSGTLTASGLSADTRSESGQIAPGVLPVTTALTLPPADAHPGGTVTGNLAVHNTSGTRHTLRLSVADVQPGLLSVSPARIELKPGESGTRKVTVEVAPEGVFGDRLDDDGLRLGGTVTVVDTTDHDRTLVRSPLSVPVTPEPGIWAKYWWAFLSAAALIALAAGAVLAWLRQRRIRRDPFGLVLQLVSEDGDIVAEHPAGHGHKQWYAFAVVEPHRSPRIERRSHGPYAVQRSPEGGAVLRKRGGGRTRLPARGQVPLTDALSLSLGEETRSTKVRRPRSARPRTTTAAIPAAGEGTSTSTYESYR
;
A
#
# COMPACT_ATOMS: atom_id res chain seq x y z
N MET A 1 -34.35 -62.78 -0.63
CA MET A 1 -34.08 -62.84 -2.07
C MET A 1 -33.26 -61.57 -2.36
N GLY A 2 -32.05 -61.50 -2.78
CA GLY A 2 -31.06 -62.40 -3.29
C GLY A 2 -29.70 -61.78 -3.05
N ALA A 3 -28.80 -62.62 -2.67
CA ALA A 3 -27.38 -62.34 -2.45
C ALA A 3 -26.61 -62.39 -3.77
N VAL A 4 -25.48 -61.70 -3.87
CA VAL A 4 -24.27 -62.10 -4.62
C VAL A 4 -23.12 -61.18 -4.12
N ARG A 5 -22.17 -61.69 -3.33
CA ARG A 5 -20.80 -62.21 -3.61
C ARG A 5 -20.02 -61.24 -4.50
N GLY A 6 -18.88 -60.70 -4.17
CA GLY A 6 -17.73 -61.17 -3.45
C GLY A 6 -16.49 -61.04 -4.32
N LYS A 7 -15.37 -60.48 -3.81
CA LYS A 7 -14.02 -60.99 -4.15
C LYS A 7 -12.94 -60.26 -3.29
N ARG A 8 -12.37 -61.07 -2.41
CA ARG A 8 -11.06 -60.83 -1.75
C ARG A 8 -9.93 -61.09 -2.78
N GLN A 9 -8.91 -60.29 -2.75
CA GLN A 9 -7.60 -60.74 -3.23
C GLN A 9 -6.52 -60.43 -2.19
N LYS A 10 -5.96 -61.54 -1.65
CA LYS A 10 -4.73 -61.66 -0.88
C LYS A 10 -3.51 -61.61 -1.79
N ARG A 11 -2.41 -61.03 -1.37
CA ARG A 11 -1.02 -61.51 -1.61
C ARG A 11 -0.14 -60.90 -0.50
N ARG A 12 0.37 -61.73 0.40
CA ARG A 12 1.67 -62.44 0.53
C ARG A 12 2.81 -61.40 0.55
N GLY A 13 3.54 -61.13 1.61
CA GLY A 13 4.19 -61.98 2.58
C GLY A 13 5.60 -62.37 2.12
N TRP A 14 6.66 -61.68 2.62
CA TRP A 14 7.99 -62.25 2.63
C TRP A 14 8.70 -61.84 3.92
N VAL A 15 8.89 -62.85 4.76
CA VAL A 15 9.74 -62.88 5.96
C VAL A 15 11.14 -63.32 5.51
N ARG A 16 12.18 -62.61 5.93
CA ARG A 16 13.53 -63.22 6.06
C ARG A 16 14.09 -62.95 7.43
N ARG A 17 14.27 -64.04 8.14
CA ARG A 17 15.06 -64.19 9.34
C ARG A 17 16.56 -64.28 8.99
N GLY A 18 17.41 -63.82 9.88
CA GLY A 18 18.86 -64.06 9.87
C GLY A 18 19.54 -63.15 10.85
N ALA A 19 19.83 -63.59 11.89
CA ALA A 19 20.90 -64.24 12.63
C ALA A 19 21.58 -63.25 13.60
N VAL A 20 21.52 -63.65 14.84
CA VAL A 20 22.23 -63.12 16.03
C VAL A 20 23.74 -63.42 15.89
N SER A 21 24.58 -62.43 16.14
CA SER A 21 25.97 -62.66 16.55
C SER A 21 26.30 -61.70 17.70
N VAL A 22 26.46 -62.28 18.84
CA VAL A 22 26.99 -61.66 20.06
C VAL A 22 28.52 -61.56 19.91
N TRP A 23 29.06 -60.33 20.02
CA TRP A 23 30.49 -60.15 20.43
C TRP A 23 30.56 -58.99 21.41
N GLY A 24 31.02 -59.29 22.59
CA GLY A 24 31.30 -58.33 23.64
C GLY A 24 32.57 -57.56 23.34
N GLY A 25 32.61 -56.33 23.79
CA GLY A 25 33.80 -55.47 23.68
C GLY A 25 33.61 -54.16 24.42
N ALA A 26 34.23 -54.11 25.59
CA ALA A 26 34.72 -52.96 26.36
C ALA A 26 34.06 -51.58 26.18
N ALA A 27 33.39 -51.11 27.22
CA ALA A 27 32.98 -49.73 27.43
C ALA A 27 34.22 -48.83 27.61
N VAL A 28 34.51 -47.99 26.63
CA VAL A 28 35.34 -46.79 26.81
C VAL A 28 34.39 -45.61 26.98
N LEU A 29 34.32 -45.09 28.20
CA LEU A 29 33.69 -43.81 28.53
C LEU A 29 34.51 -42.70 27.88
N VAL A 30 34.08 -42.24 26.69
CA VAL A 30 34.49 -40.96 26.13
C VAL A 30 33.50 -39.93 26.61
N SER A 31 33.93 -39.13 27.60
CA SER A 31 33.22 -37.92 28.00
C SER A 31 33.25 -36.92 26.83
N LEU A 32 32.21 -36.87 26.05
CA LEU A 32 31.96 -35.81 25.09
C LEU A 32 31.59 -34.54 25.89
N LEU A 33 32.57 -33.66 26.05
CA LEU A 33 32.34 -32.26 26.38
C LEU A 33 31.49 -31.69 25.25
N ALA A 34 30.21 -31.45 25.51
CA ALA A 34 29.35 -30.64 24.64
C ALA A 34 29.89 -29.21 24.63
N PRO A 35 30.03 -28.56 23.47
CA PRO A 35 30.29 -27.13 23.46
C PRO A 35 29.07 -26.41 24.02
N ALA A 36 29.23 -25.74 25.16
CA ALA A 36 28.30 -24.75 25.67
C ALA A 36 28.28 -23.57 24.72
N GLY A 37 27.09 -23.16 24.27
CA GLY A 37 26.90 -21.90 23.60
C GLY A 37 26.30 -21.98 22.18
N ALA A 38 25.20 -22.68 22.03
CA ALA A 38 24.20 -22.24 21.02
C ALA A 38 23.10 -21.54 21.81
N ASP A 39 23.04 -20.22 21.71
CA ASP A 39 21.86 -19.49 22.14
C ASP A 39 20.64 -20.16 21.48
N PRO A 40 19.55 -20.39 22.23
CA PRO A 40 18.35 -20.93 21.65
C PRO A 40 17.93 -19.96 20.54
N VAL A 41 17.94 -20.42 19.29
CA VAL A 41 17.25 -19.76 18.19
C VAL A 41 15.87 -19.43 18.75
N PRO A 42 15.44 -18.16 18.80
CA PRO A 42 14.13 -17.84 19.30
C PRO A 42 13.14 -18.68 18.50
N ALA A 43 12.38 -19.50 19.21
CA ALA A 43 11.32 -20.32 18.62
C ALA A 43 10.54 -19.39 17.68
N ALA A 44 10.36 -19.83 16.44
CA ALA A 44 9.58 -19.09 15.46
C ALA A 44 8.32 -18.62 16.18
N ALA A 45 8.17 -17.31 16.33
CA ALA A 45 7.06 -16.73 17.05
C ALA A 45 5.79 -17.36 16.45
N SER A 46 5.04 -18.07 17.29
CA SER A 46 3.74 -18.57 16.89
C SER A 46 3.00 -17.40 16.25
N LYS A 47 2.45 -17.56 15.03
CA LYS A 47 1.65 -16.52 14.37
C LYS A 47 0.73 -15.93 15.41
N PRO A 48 0.72 -14.61 15.65
CA PRO A 48 -0.14 -14.03 16.65
C PRO A 48 -1.56 -14.40 16.28
N ALA A 49 -2.18 -15.23 17.11
CA ALA A 49 -3.60 -15.47 17.03
C ALA A 49 -4.25 -14.17 17.51
N PHE A 50 -5.16 -13.61 16.72
CA PHE A 50 -5.92 -12.46 17.17
C PHE A 50 -6.59 -12.81 18.50
N ALA A 51 -6.48 -11.90 19.44
CA ALA A 51 -7.20 -12.04 20.70
C ALA A 51 -8.69 -12.24 20.38
N SER A 52 -9.24 -13.36 20.82
CA SER A 52 -10.68 -13.58 20.74
C SER A 52 -11.41 -12.61 21.65
N VAL A 53 -12.61 -12.21 21.27
CA VAL A 53 -13.51 -11.41 22.10
C VAL A 53 -14.86 -12.10 22.17
N ASN A 54 -15.51 -12.05 23.34
CA ASN A 54 -16.87 -12.49 23.50
C ASN A 54 -17.81 -11.29 23.41
N TYR A 55 -18.76 -11.37 22.49
CA TYR A 55 -19.78 -10.34 22.28
C TYR A 55 -21.14 -10.79 22.71
N ALA A 56 -21.90 -9.87 23.29
CA ALA A 56 -23.33 -9.92 23.35
C ALA A 56 -23.89 -8.67 22.68
N VAL A 57 -24.90 -8.83 21.83
CA VAL A 57 -25.60 -7.75 21.16
C VAL A 57 -27.02 -7.75 21.61
N ALA A 58 -27.39 -6.78 22.46
CA ALA A 58 -28.73 -6.53 22.90
C ALA A 58 -29.40 -5.51 21.98
N VAL A 59 -30.51 -5.87 21.36
CA VAL A 59 -31.23 -5.02 20.40
C VAL A 59 -32.60 -4.70 20.96
N ASP A 60 -32.95 -3.43 21.00
CA ASP A 60 -34.28 -2.97 21.44
C ASP A 60 -35.34 -3.46 20.46
N GLU A 61 -36.33 -4.18 20.98
CA GLU A 61 -37.48 -4.68 20.23
C GLU A 61 -38.79 -4.04 20.71
N SER A 62 -38.70 -2.93 21.47
CA SER A 62 -39.91 -2.25 21.98
C SER A 62 -40.91 -1.90 20.87
N ALA A 63 -42.18 -1.93 21.17
CA ALA A 63 -43.24 -1.71 20.17
C ALA A 63 -43.29 -0.27 19.63
N SER A 64 -42.55 0.65 20.20
CA SER A 64 -42.38 2.03 19.74
C SER A 64 -41.36 2.15 18.59
N LEU A 65 -40.55 1.13 18.36
CA LEU A 65 -39.45 1.14 17.38
C LEU A 65 -39.96 1.31 15.94
N ALA A 66 -39.50 2.36 15.27
CA ALA A 66 -39.85 2.58 13.89
C ALA A 66 -39.21 1.53 12.97
N PRO A 67 -39.84 1.12 11.85
CA PRO A 67 -39.30 0.13 10.93
C PRO A 67 -37.91 0.51 10.37
N ALA A 68 -37.63 1.81 10.22
CA ALA A 68 -36.36 2.32 9.75
C ALA A 68 -35.22 2.12 10.79
N ASP A 69 -35.55 2.35 12.08
CA ASP A 69 -34.62 2.19 13.18
C ASP A 69 -34.33 0.70 13.42
N MET A 70 -35.34 -0.17 13.39
CA MET A 70 -35.15 -1.62 13.43
C MET A 70 -34.23 -2.11 12.29
N LYS A 71 -34.41 -1.57 11.09
CA LYS A 71 -33.50 -1.92 9.97
C LYS A 71 -32.06 -1.48 10.24
N ALA A 72 -31.87 -0.29 10.81
CA ALA A 72 -30.56 0.24 11.16
C ALA A 72 -29.92 -0.58 12.30
N GLU A 73 -30.69 -0.98 13.32
CA GLU A 73 -30.21 -1.82 14.42
C GLU A 73 -29.82 -3.22 13.96
N LYS A 74 -30.59 -3.84 13.05
CA LYS A 74 -30.21 -5.11 12.40
C LYS A 74 -28.90 -5.01 11.63
N ALA A 75 -28.74 -3.94 10.83
CA ALA A 75 -27.51 -3.71 10.10
C ALA A 75 -26.31 -3.50 11.04
N ALA A 76 -26.52 -2.81 12.16
CA ALA A 76 -25.51 -2.62 13.19
C ALA A 76 -25.12 -3.96 13.85
N ALA A 77 -26.10 -4.79 14.22
CA ALA A 77 -25.84 -6.10 14.80
C ALA A 77 -25.07 -7.03 13.84
N ALA A 78 -25.44 -7.02 12.56
CA ALA A 78 -24.72 -7.78 11.52
C ALA A 78 -23.27 -7.28 11.37
N ARG A 79 -23.04 -5.96 11.38
CA ARG A 79 -21.68 -5.38 11.31
C ARG A 79 -20.81 -5.77 12.48
N ILE A 80 -21.36 -5.81 13.70
CA ILE A 80 -20.62 -6.25 14.88
C ILE A 80 -20.13 -7.68 14.68
N ALA A 81 -20.96 -8.55 14.18
CA ALA A 81 -20.63 -9.95 13.99
C ALA A 81 -19.65 -10.19 12.84
N LEU A 82 -19.82 -9.50 11.71
CA LEU A 82 -19.01 -9.74 10.50
C LEU A 82 -17.69 -8.99 10.49
N GLY A 83 -17.59 -7.85 11.19
CA GLY A 83 -16.38 -7.02 11.23
C GLY A 83 -15.22 -7.61 12.05
N ASP A 84 -15.45 -8.63 12.89
CA ASP A 84 -14.40 -9.24 13.71
C ASP A 84 -13.35 -9.96 12.85
N VAL A 85 -12.08 -9.73 13.17
CA VAL A 85 -10.93 -10.35 12.49
C VAL A 85 -10.54 -11.70 13.09
N SER A 86 -11.02 -12.04 14.31
CA SER A 86 -10.71 -13.28 14.98
C SER A 86 -11.74 -14.37 14.67
N SER A 87 -11.27 -15.52 14.19
CA SER A 87 -12.13 -16.70 13.95
C SER A 87 -12.48 -17.46 15.24
N SER A 88 -11.92 -17.07 16.36
CA SER A 88 -12.18 -17.67 17.69
C SER A 88 -13.04 -16.79 18.59
N SER A 89 -13.46 -15.62 18.13
CA SER A 89 -14.44 -14.79 18.83
C SER A 89 -15.83 -15.44 18.82
N HIS A 90 -16.66 -15.05 19.78
CA HIS A 90 -18.03 -15.55 19.89
C HIS A 90 -19.02 -14.39 19.94
N VAL A 91 -20.18 -14.57 19.35
CA VAL A 91 -21.27 -13.60 19.40
C VAL A 91 -22.58 -14.27 19.83
N THR A 92 -23.32 -13.58 20.67
CA THR A 92 -24.73 -13.89 21.04
C THR A 92 -25.56 -12.68 20.70
N VAL A 93 -26.73 -12.85 20.10
CA VAL A 93 -27.67 -11.75 19.82
C VAL A 93 -29.02 -12.05 20.46
N PHE A 94 -29.58 -11.07 21.15
CA PHE A 94 -30.91 -11.17 21.75
C PHE A 94 -31.65 -9.84 21.64
N GLY A 95 -32.97 -9.93 21.53
CA GLY A 95 -33.88 -8.79 21.63
C GLY A 95 -34.27 -8.50 23.08
N PHE A 96 -34.64 -7.26 23.38
CA PHE A 96 -35.17 -6.91 24.67
C PHE A 96 -36.27 -5.85 24.58
N ALA A 97 -37.18 -5.88 25.53
CA ALA A 97 -38.19 -4.85 25.80
C ALA A 97 -38.74 -5.03 27.24
N ALA A 98 -39.61 -4.15 27.69
CA ALA A 98 -40.25 -4.32 28.99
C ALA A 98 -41.25 -5.51 28.99
N ALA A 99 -41.29 -6.28 30.08
CA ALA A 99 -42.32 -7.29 30.35
C ALA A 99 -43.40 -6.65 31.19
N GLU A 100 -44.56 -6.39 30.61
CA GLU A 100 -45.68 -5.66 31.23
C GLU A 100 -46.74 -6.59 31.86
N SER A 101 -46.61 -7.91 31.65
CA SER A 101 -47.44 -8.96 32.25
C SER A 101 -46.60 -10.20 32.57
N GLY A 102 -47.14 -11.08 33.43
CA GLY A 102 -46.39 -12.27 33.90
C GLY A 102 -46.12 -13.34 32.85
N ASP A 103 -46.77 -13.29 31.72
CA ASP A 103 -46.64 -14.18 30.58
C ASP A 103 -45.68 -13.61 29.50
N GLN A 104 -45.24 -12.35 29.62
CA GLN A 104 -44.26 -11.72 28.73
C GLN A 104 -42.84 -11.92 29.24
N ARG A 105 -41.90 -11.84 28.33
CA ARG A 105 -40.47 -11.93 28.62
C ARG A 105 -39.79 -10.59 28.33
N ALA A 106 -38.90 -10.15 29.20
CA ALA A 106 -38.10 -8.96 28.98
C ALA A 106 -37.02 -9.19 27.91
N VAL A 107 -36.59 -10.42 27.68
CA VAL A 107 -35.54 -10.78 26.74
C VAL A 107 -35.96 -11.93 25.83
N ASP A 108 -35.74 -11.78 24.53
CA ASP A 108 -35.98 -12.78 23.51
C ASP A 108 -34.64 -13.27 22.93
N PRO A 109 -34.29 -14.57 23.09
CA PRO A 109 -33.08 -15.11 22.45
C PRO A 109 -33.29 -15.14 20.93
N VAL A 110 -32.33 -14.56 20.17
CA VAL A 110 -32.38 -14.48 18.70
C VAL A 110 -31.32 -15.37 18.08
N CYS A 111 -30.04 -15.10 18.35
CA CYS A 111 -28.94 -15.94 17.89
C CYS A 111 -28.21 -16.54 19.09
N PRO A 112 -28.10 -17.88 19.15
CA PRO A 112 -27.33 -18.52 20.20
C PRO A 112 -25.85 -18.16 20.08
N ARG A 113 -25.06 -18.43 21.10
CA ARG A 113 -23.63 -18.22 21.10
C ARG A 113 -22.98 -18.93 19.89
N THR A 114 -22.47 -18.16 18.97
CA THR A 114 -21.92 -18.59 17.69
C THR A 114 -20.44 -18.22 17.62
N THR A 115 -19.58 -19.16 17.28
CA THR A 115 -18.16 -18.89 17.00
C THR A 115 -18.05 -18.17 15.65
N LEU A 116 -17.24 -17.11 15.56
CA LEU A 116 -17.05 -16.31 14.34
C LEU A 116 -16.02 -16.92 13.37
N ASP A 117 -16.02 -18.24 13.24
CA ASP A 117 -15.34 -18.91 12.13
C ASP A 117 -16.10 -18.70 10.80
N ALA A 118 -15.61 -19.28 9.72
CA ALA A 118 -16.22 -19.08 8.40
C ALA A 118 -17.70 -19.49 8.36
N ALA A 119 -18.05 -20.62 8.97
CA ALA A 119 -19.43 -21.11 8.99
C ALA A 119 -20.33 -20.29 9.92
N GLY A 120 -19.81 -19.87 11.07
CA GLY A 120 -20.53 -19.03 12.03
C GLY A 120 -20.82 -17.64 11.45
N ARG A 121 -19.88 -17.04 10.74
CA ARG A 121 -20.08 -15.75 10.06
C ARG A 121 -21.18 -15.82 9.00
N GLU A 122 -21.20 -16.89 8.21
CA GLU A 122 -22.25 -17.11 7.22
C GLU A 122 -23.62 -17.29 7.86
N SER A 123 -23.69 -17.99 9.00
CA SER A 123 -24.96 -18.26 9.70
C SER A 123 -25.53 -17.05 10.43
N ILE A 124 -24.67 -16.12 10.91
CA ILE A 124 -25.08 -15.04 11.80
C ILE A 124 -25.92 -13.98 11.08
N GLY A 125 -25.65 -13.71 9.81
CA GLY A 125 -26.42 -12.74 9.01
C GLY A 125 -27.89 -13.14 8.91
N GLY A 126 -28.16 -14.39 8.53
CA GLY A 126 -29.52 -14.93 8.48
C GLY A 126 -30.20 -15.02 9.85
N CYS A 127 -29.41 -15.23 10.91
CA CYS A 127 -29.92 -15.25 12.27
C CYS A 127 -30.35 -13.86 12.76
N VAL A 128 -29.54 -12.84 12.58
CA VAL A 128 -29.84 -11.43 12.94
C VAL A 128 -31.09 -10.93 12.22
N GLY A 129 -31.36 -11.44 11.03
CA GLY A 129 -32.59 -11.13 10.29
C GLY A 129 -33.88 -11.44 11.02
N LYS A 130 -33.87 -12.30 12.08
CA LYS A 130 -35.03 -12.67 12.90
C LYS A 130 -35.41 -11.59 13.92
N LEU A 131 -34.54 -10.63 14.23
CA LEU A 131 -34.89 -9.47 15.07
C LEU A 131 -36.14 -8.78 14.53
N ARG A 132 -37.01 -8.30 15.40
CA ARG A 132 -38.26 -7.65 15.01
C ARG A 132 -38.77 -6.71 16.11
N SER A 133 -39.48 -5.68 15.75
CA SER A 133 -40.26 -4.94 16.75
C SER A 133 -41.38 -5.84 17.33
N ARG A 134 -41.58 -5.78 18.63
CA ARG A 134 -42.67 -6.47 19.30
C ARG A 134 -44.02 -5.86 18.97
N LYS A 135 -45.06 -6.66 19.05
CA LYS A 135 -46.42 -6.15 19.03
C LYS A 135 -46.74 -5.48 20.38
N LYS A 136 -47.68 -4.54 20.40
CA LYS A 136 -48.12 -3.88 21.65
C LYS A 136 -48.55 -4.86 22.76
N SER A 137 -49.03 -6.05 22.39
CA SER A 137 -49.39 -7.11 23.34
C SER A 137 -48.17 -7.89 23.89
N GLU A 138 -46.97 -7.66 23.39
CA GLU A 138 -45.73 -8.35 23.77
C GLU A 138 -44.81 -7.49 24.65
N GLY A 139 -45.24 -6.26 25.01
CA GLY A 139 -44.50 -5.28 25.80
C GLY A 139 -44.05 -4.08 24.97
N THR A 140 -44.29 -2.88 25.47
CA THR A 140 -44.06 -1.61 24.75
C THR A 140 -42.89 -0.81 25.27
N GLY A 141 -42.49 -0.99 26.52
CA GLY A 141 -41.43 -0.24 27.17
C GLY A 141 -40.03 -0.82 26.89
N THR A 142 -39.02 -0.17 27.42
CA THR A 142 -37.61 -0.48 27.23
C THR A 142 -36.92 -0.80 28.56
N ASP A 143 -36.52 -2.07 28.77
CA ASP A 143 -35.93 -2.59 30.00
C ASP A 143 -34.41 -2.81 29.91
N PHE A 144 -33.64 -1.74 30.11
CA PHE A 144 -32.17 -1.82 30.13
C PHE A 144 -31.60 -2.71 31.25
N PRO A 145 -32.10 -2.68 32.49
CA PRO A 145 -31.64 -3.61 33.53
C PRO A 145 -31.68 -5.07 33.11
N SER A 146 -32.79 -5.52 32.50
CA SER A 146 -32.93 -6.90 32.03
C SER A 146 -32.01 -7.21 30.85
N ALA A 147 -31.83 -6.26 29.94
CA ALA A 147 -30.90 -6.41 28.83
C ALA A 147 -29.44 -6.55 29.31
N ILE A 148 -29.00 -5.70 30.24
CA ILE A 148 -27.65 -5.75 30.79
C ILE A 148 -27.44 -7.04 31.59
N ARG A 149 -28.38 -7.43 32.42
CA ARG A 149 -28.34 -8.71 33.18
C ARG A 149 -28.12 -9.89 32.23
N GLN A 150 -28.92 -9.98 31.16
CA GLN A 150 -28.79 -11.04 30.18
C GLN A 150 -27.44 -11.00 29.48
N GLY A 151 -27.01 -9.82 29.02
CA GLY A 151 -25.71 -9.66 28.39
C GLY A 151 -24.56 -10.09 29.29
N VAL A 152 -24.58 -9.70 30.55
CA VAL A 152 -23.58 -10.14 31.55
C VAL A 152 -23.62 -11.65 31.75
N HIS A 153 -24.83 -12.25 31.83
CA HIS A 153 -24.98 -13.70 31.94
C HIS A 153 -24.36 -14.44 30.75
N GLU A 154 -24.69 -14.05 29.51
CA GLU A 154 -24.17 -14.66 28.27
C GLU A 154 -22.65 -14.54 28.17
N LEU A 155 -22.10 -13.41 28.60
CA LEU A 155 -20.68 -13.12 28.51
C LEU A 155 -19.84 -13.76 29.63
N SER A 156 -20.47 -14.11 30.77
CA SER A 156 -19.75 -14.63 31.92
C SER A 156 -19.84 -16.13 32.06
N THR A 157 -20.97 -16.74 31.61
CA THR A 157 -21.25 -18.15 31.79
C THR A 157 -20.45 -18.99 30.79
N GLY A 158 -19.59 -19.89 31.28
CA GLY A 158 -18.82 -20.81 30.44
C GLY A 158 -17.78 -20.12 29.51
N THR A 159 -17.34 -18.90 29.88
CA THR A 159 -16.34 -18.15 29.12
C THR A 159 -15.05 -18.03 29.90
N ASP A 160 -13.92 -18.00 29.16
CA ASP A 160 -12.60 -17.71 29.74
C ASP A 160 -12.57 -16.24 30.26
N PRO A 161 -12.26 -16.00 31.53
CA PRO A 161 -12.21 -14.65 32.09
C PRO A 161 -11.08 -13.78 31.51
N SER A 162 -10.09 -14.39 30.89
CA SER A 162 -8.99 -13.66 30.21
C SER A 162 -9.42 -13.07 28.86
N VAL A 163 -10.50 -13.59 28.27
CA VAL A 163 -11.04 -13.10 26.99
C VAL A 163 -11.91 -11.86 27.24
N PRO A 164 -11.65 -10.73 26.57
CA PRO A 164 -12.47 -9.53 26.67
C PRO A 164 -13.96 -9.80 26.45
N ARG A 165 -14.80 -9.15 27.22
CA ARG A 165 -16.26 -9.29 27.22
C ARG A 165 -16.90 -7.96 26.89
N VAL A 166 -17.69 -7.93 25.82
CA VAL A 166 -18.27 -6.70 25.27
C VAL A 166 -19.75 -6.87 25.04
N LEU A 167 -20.55 -6.02 25.70
CA LEU A 167 -21.97 -5.87 25.46
C LEU A 167 -22.21 -4.63 24.61
N PHE A 168 -22.69 -4.81 23.38
CA PHE A 168 -23.31 -3.76 22.59
C PHE A 168 -24.81 -3.69 22.94
N LEU A 169 -25.27 -2.50 23.27
CA LEU A 169 -26.68 -2.25 23.58
C LEU A 169 -27.21 -1.23 22.57
N LEU A 170 -28.12 -1.68 21.71
CA LEU A 170 -28.71 -0.91 20.64
C LEU A 170 -30.13 -0.53 21.03
N THR A 171 -30.49 0.75 20.94
CA THR A 171 -31.82 1.25 21.35
C THR A 171 -32.20 2.54 20.63
N ASP A 172 -33.47 2.72 20.34
CA ASP A 172 -34.04 3.97 19.83
C ASP A 172 -34.80 4.76 20.92
N GLY A 173 -34.86 4.22 22.17
CA GLY A 173 -35.66 4.72 23.26
C GLY A 173 -34.89 5.16 24.50
N GLN A 174 -35.69 5.57 25.49
CA GLN A 174 -35.27 5.78 26.85
C GLN A 174 -35.77 4.60 27.71
N MET A 175 -35.18 4.40 28.90
CA MET A 175 -35.66 3.40 29.80
C MET A 175 -37.12 3.68 30.16
N ASP A 176 -37.98 2.71 29.92
CA ASP A 176 -39.39 2.72 30.35
C ASP A 176 -39.77 1.35 30.89
N VAL A 177 -39.91 1.28 32.21
CA VAL A 177 -40.30 0.10 32.95
C VAL A 177 -41.57 0.33 33.76
N THR A 178 -42.27 1.43 33.47
CA THR A 178 -43.50 1.83 34.22
C THR A 178 -44.58 0.78 34.13
N GLY A 179 -44.66 0.02 33.05
CA GLY A 179 -45.54 -1.11 32.85
C GLY A 179 -45.10 -2.41 33.53
N SER A 180 -43.84 -2.54 34.01
CA SER A 180 -43.22 -3.82 34.37
C SER A 180 -43.44 -4.21 35.85
N PRO A 181 -44.26 -5.23 36.15
CA PRO A 181 -44.55 -5.67 37.54
C PRO A 181 -43.33 -6.17 38.30
N GLN A 182 -42.28 -6.62 37.61
CA GLN A 182 -41.06 -7.10 38.24
C GLN A 182 -40.32 -6.03 39.07
N TYR A 183 -40.62 -4.73 38.84
CA TYR A 183 -40.07 -3.61 39.60
C TYR A 183 -41.01 -3.14 40.73
N GLY A 184 -41.98 -3.97 41.14
CA GLY A 184 -42.88 -3.72 42.29
C GLY A 184 -44.08 -2.87 41.96
N ASP A 185 -44.46 -2.02 42.91
CA ASP A 185 -45.68 -1.20 42.81
C ASP A 185 -45.57 -0.13 41.72
N ALA A 186 -46.64 0.12 41.00
CA ALA A 186 -46.69 1.02 39.85
C ALA A 186 -46.14 2.43 40.14
N ALA A 187 -46.27 2.95 41.34
CA ALA A 187 -45.76 4.25 41.74
C ALA A 187 -44.22 4.30 41.89
N HIS A 188 -43.56 3.15 42.09
CA HIS A 188 -42.11 3.06 42.36
C HIS A 188 -41.32 2.38 41.28
N ARG A 189 -41.95 1.78 40.24
CA ARG A 189 -41.28 0.97 39.19
C ARG A 189 -40.14 1.69 38.50
N GLU A 190 -40.32 2.96 38.19
CA GLU A 190 -39.28 3.75 37.54
C GLU A 190 -38.06 3.95 38.44
N THR A 191 -38.27 4.23 39.72
CA THR A 191 -37.18 4.38 40.70
C THR A 191 -36.48 3.06 40.92
N GLU A 192 -37.23 1.98 41.16
CA GLU A 192 -36.67 0.63 41.35
C GLU A 192 -35.94 0.13 40.08
N GLY A 193 -36.46 0.47 38.89
CA GLY A 193 -35.79 0.19 37.63
C GLY A 193 -34.44 0.89 37.50
N ARG A 194 -34.33 2.17 37.92
CA ARG A 194 -33.06 2.91 37.95
C ARG A 194 -32.08 2.30 38.96
N ASP A 195 -32.55 1.93 40.13
CA ASP A 195 -31.73 1.27 41.14
C ASP A 195 -31.24 -0.11 40.67
N GLN A 196 -32.11 -0.84 39.97
CA GLN A 196 -31.72 -2.12 39.36
C GLN A 196 -30.71 -1.91 38.26
N LEU A 197 -30.86 -0.89 37.40
CA LEU A 197 -29.86 -0.54 36.38
C LEU A 197 -28.49 -0.34 37.03
N ASP A 198 -28.40 0.41 38.13
CA ASP A 198 -27.14 0.63 38.85
C ASP A 198 -26.54 -0.66 39.42
N ARG A 199 -27.37 -1.58 39.89
CA ARG A 199 -26.91 -2.90 40.35
C ARG A 199 -26.33 -3.73 39.21
N GLU A 200 -27.00 -3.73 38.05
CA GLU A 200 -26.53 -4.47 36.88
C GLU A 200 -25.26 -3.86 36.26
N LEU A 201 -25.11 -2.53 36.26
CA LEU A 201 -23.88 -1.86 35.84
C LEU A 201 -22.69 -2.23 36.74
N LYS A 202 -22.90 -2.26 38.07
CA LYS A 202 -21.87 -2.71 39.00
C LYS A 202 -21.51 -4.18 38.81
N SER A 203 -22.51 -5.03 38.51
CA SER A 203 -22.30 -6.44 38.16
C SER A 203 -21.47 -6.59 36.90
N ALA A 204 -21.79 -5.84 35.85
CA ALA A 204 -21.02 -5.80 34.59
C ALA A 204 -19.57 -5.41 34.83
N ALA A 205 -19.34 -4.34 35.60
CA ALA A 205 -17.98 -3.88 35.93
C ALA A 205 -17.19 -4.94 36.71
N ALA A 206 -17.83 -5.60 37.72
CA ALA A 206 -17.19 -6.64 38.51
C ALA A 206 -16.85 -7.89 37.71
N GLN A 207 -17.63 -8.22 36.66
CA GLN A 207 -17.43 -9.36 35.81
C GLN A 207 -16.60 -9.04 34.55
N GLY A 208 -16.03 -7.84 34.46
CA GLY A 208 -15.16 -7.44 33.35
C GLY A 208 -15.91 -7.21 32.04
N VAL A 209 -17.23 -6.91 32.09
CA VAL A 209 -18.04 -6.66 30.89
C VAL A 209 -18.03 -5.17 30.56
N GLN A 210 -17.52 -4.80 29.38
CA GLN A 210 -17.65 -3.48 28.79
C GLN A 210 -19.05 -3.29 28.22
N ILE A 211 -19.62 -2.10 28.38
CA ILE A 211 -20.94 -1.76 27.82
C ILE A 211 -20.77 -0.63 26.82
N TRP A 212 -21.19 -0.86 25.58
CA TRP A 212 -21.14 0.09 24.46
C TRP A 212 -22.57 0.39 23.99
N PRO A 213 -23.23 1.39 24.57
CA PRO A 213 -24.58 1.74 24.18
C PRO A 213 -24.58 2.59 22.91
N LEU A 214 -25.51 2.27 21.99
CA LEU A 214 -25.72 2.95 20.72
C LEU A 214 -27.19 3.37 20.62
N GLY A 215 -27.41 4.66 20.62
CA GLY A 215 -28.74 5.26 20.49
C GLY A 215 -29.07 5.64 19.05
N PHE A 216 -30.20 5.18 18.53
CA PHE A 216 -30.68 5.46 17.18
C PHE A 216 -31.80 6.52 17.22
N GLY A 217 -31.76 7.46 16.29
CA GLY A 217 -32.74 8.51 16.19
C GLY A 217 -32.66 9.60 17.28
N PRO A 218 -33.71 10.39 17.46
CA PRO A 218 -33.74 11.53 18.38
C PRO A 218 -34.06 11.20 19.83
N ALA A 219 -34.77 10.11 20.07
CA ALA A 219 -35.38 9.81 21.39
C ALA A 219 -34.41 9.35 22.49
N PRO A 220 -33.29 8.62 22.21
CA PRO A 220 -32.41 8.16 23.27
C PRO A 220 -31.81 9.30 24.10
N ASP A 221 -31.84 9.15 25.43
CA ASP A 221 -31.22 10.08 26.36
C ASP A 221 -29.69 9.81 26.40
N LYS A 222 -28.92 10.75 25.88
CA LYS A 222 -27.46 10.65 25.83
C LYS A 222 -26.85 10.53 27.23
N ALA A 223 -27.38 11.22 28.22
CA ALA A 223 -26.89 11.13 29.61
C ALA A 223 -27.07 9.73 30.18
N GLN A 224 -28.20 9.08 29.89
CA GLN A 224 -28.46 7.70 30.29
C GLN A 224 -27.51 6.71 29.55
N LEU A 225 -27.32 6.89 28.26
CA LEU A 225 -26.36 6.08 27.49
C LEU A 225 -24.92 6.25 28.02
N ASP A 226 -24.47 7.50 28.27
CA ASP A 226 -23.16 7.78 28.85
C ASP A 226 -23.00 7.14 30.25
N ARG A 227 -24.05 7.16 31.09
CA ARG A 227 -24.06 6.48 32.39
C ARG A 227 -23.89 4.97 32.25
N MET A 228 -24.55 4.34 31.27
CA MET A 228 -24.39 2.92 31.00
C MET A 228 -22.99 2.58 30.52
N ALA A 229 -22.45 3.35 29.62
CA ALA A 229 -21.05 3.18 29.14
C ALA A 229 -20.05 3.30 30.30
N ALA A 230 -20.22 4.33 31.15
CA ALA A 230 -19.30 4.58 32.28
C ALA A 230 -19.49 3.58 33.44
N GLY A 231 -20.67 2.96 33.57
CA GLY A 231 -21.00 2.04 34.66
C GLY A 231 -20.45 0.63 34.44
N GLY A 232 -20.14 0.23 33.22
CA GLY A 232 -19.51 -1.05 32.89
C GLY A 232 -18.02 -1.09 33.21
N TYR A 233 -17.34 -2.16 32.76
CA TYR A 233 -15.93 -2.33 32.94
C TYR A 233 -15.15 -1.33 32.07
N GLN A 234 -14.22 -0.57 32.68
CA GLN A 234 -13.55 0.56 32.06
C GLN A 234 -12.11 0.28 31.58
N LYS A 235 -11.56 -0.88 31.92
CA LYS A 235 -10.23 -1.24 31.46
C LYS A 235 -10.34 -1.83 30.06
N GLY A 236 -9.66 -1.20 29.13
CA GLY A 236 -9.50 -1.73 27.77
C GLY A 236 -8.28 -2.63 27.66
N CYS A 237 -7.64 -2.59 26.50
CA CYS A 237 -6.41 -3.32 26.24
C CYS A 237 -5.36 -3.07 27.30
N VAL A 238 -4.76 -4.13 27.79
CA VAL A 238 -4.01 -4.22 29.06
C VAL A 238 -2.86 -3.21 29.21
N GLU A 239 -2.35 -2.62 28.15
CA GLU A 239 -1.15 -1.77 28.23
C GLU A 239 -1.28 -0.36 27.62
N LEU A 240 -2.47 0.02 27.14
CA LEU A 240 -2.65 1.31 26.46
C LEU A 240 -3.86 2.03 27.01
N PRO A 241 -3.90 3.37 26.99
CA PRO A 241 -5.13 4.11 27.14
C PRO A 241 -5.99 3.83 25.91
N SER A 242 -6.58 2.62 25.84
CA SER A 242 -7.62 2.31 24.88
C SER A 242 -8.76 3.31 25.06
N ALA A 243 -9.45 3.62 23.97
CA ALA A 243 -10.70 4.35 24.10
C ALA A 243 -11.58 3.60 25.12
N ARG A 244 -11.97 4.29 26.16
CA ARG A 244 -12.90 3.75 27.15
C ARG A 244 -14.25 3.54 26.47
N PRO A 245 -15.08 2.60 26.96
CA PRO A 245 -16.45 2.50 26.47
C PRO A 245 -17.13 3.86 26.49
N THR A 246 -17.71 4.24 25.37
CA THR A 246 -18.42 5.51 25.18
C THR A 246 -19.76 5.25 24.53
N ALA A 247 -20.74 6.08 24.87
CA ALA A 247 -22.03 6.00 24.22
C ALA A 247 -21.99 6.67 22.85
N GLY A 248 -22.64 6.03 21.87
CA GLY A 248 -22.87 6.55 20.55
C GLY A 248 -24.31 7.02 20.36
N LYS A 249 -24.52 8.19 19.74
CA LYS A 249 -25.83 8.60 19.23
C LYS A 249 -25.75 8.72 17.71
N VAL A 250 -26.61 7.99 17.04
CA VAL A 250 -26.65 7.85 15.59
C VAL A 250 -27.87 8.59 15.06
N SER A 251 -27.65 9.64 14.28
CA SER A 251 -28.73 10.46 13.71
C SER A 251 -29.30 9.87 12.42
N GLY A 252 -28.66 8.82 11.87
CA GLY A 252 -29.11 8.15 10.65
C GLY A 252 -28.25 6.94 10.32
N ALA A 253 -28.71 6.10 9.42
CA ALA A 253 -28.06 4.84 9.04
C ALA A 253 -26.57 5.00 8.59
N LYS A 254 -26.20 6.15 8.01
CA LYS A 254 -24.83 6.47 7.58
C LYS A 254 -23.84 6.66 8.75
N ASP A 255 -24.32 7.01 9.93
CA ASP A 255 -23.47 7.30 11.09
C ASP A 255 -23.20 6.04 11.93
N VAL A 256 -23.97 4.97 11.71
CA VAL A 256 -23.84 3.69 12.44
C VAL A 256 -22.47 3.07 12.22
N GLY A 257 -22.01 3.02 10.97
CA GLY A 257 -20.78 2.37 10.60
C GLY A 257 -19.55 2.88 11.35
N PRO A 258 -19.20 4.15 11.18
CA PRO A 258 -18.02 4.73 11.82
C PRO A 258 -18.03 4.63 13.35
N MET A 259 -19.20 4.64 13.96
CA MET A 259 -19.34 4.53 15.42
C MET A 259 -19.10 3.12 15.91
N LEU A 260 -19.73 2.13 15.27
CA LEU A 260 -19.53 0.72 15.59
C LEU A 260 -18.07 0.31 15.39
N GLU A 261 -17.46 0.76 14.31
CA GLU A 261 -16.08 0.45 13.99
C GLU A 261 -15.10 1.02 15.02
N LYS A 262 -15.35 2.24 15.53
CA LYS A 262 -14.58 2.80 16.65
C LYS A 262 -14.75 2.00 17.94
N ALA A 263 -16.00 1.65 18.28
CA ALA A 263 -16.30 0.83 19.44
C ALA A 263 -15.63 -0.55 19.32
N PHE A 264 -15.71 -1.14 18.14
CA PHE A 264 -15.14 -2.43 17.79
C PHE A 264 -13.61 -2.40 17.86
N ALA A 265 -12.98 -1.41 17.25
CA ALA A 265 -11.55 -1.21 17.30
C ALA A 265 -11.05 -1.04 18.75
N ALA A 266 -11.78 -0.28 19.56
CA ALA A 266 -11.45 -0.07 20.97
C ALA A 266 -11.64 -1.34 21.82
N ALA A 267 -12.71 -2.11 21.57
CA ALA A 267 -13.00 -3.34 22.28
C ALA A 267 -11.98 -4.45 21.99
N HIS A 268 -11.53 -4.55 20.74
CA HIS A 268 -10.55 -5.54 20.27
C HIS A 268 -9.10 -5.09 20.29
N CYS A 269 -8.82 -3.87 20.68
CA CYS A 269 -7.47 -3.31 20.49
C CYS A 269 -7.03 -3.29 19.03
N LEU A 270 -7.97 -3.15 18.09
CA LEU A 270 -7.67 -3.04 16.66
C LEU A 270 -7.44 -1.59 16.25
N ARG A 271 -6.81 -1.39 15.11
CA ARG A 271 -6.81 -0.13 14.42
C ARG A 271 -7.94 -0.07 13.41
N TYR A 272 -8.58 1.08 13.35
CA TYR A 272 -9.65 1.41 12.42
C TYR A 272 -9.15 2.43 11.41
N GLN A 273 -9.36 2.15 10.14
CA GLN A 273 -9.06 3.03 9.02
C GLN A 273 -10.34 3.26 8.22
N PRO A 274 -10.91 4.49 8.23
CA PRO A 274 -12.04 4.81 7.37
C PRO A 274 -11.61 4.85 5.90
N GLY A 275 -12.50 4.40 5.02
CA GLY A 275 -12.39 4.54 3.58
C GLY A 275 -13.44 5.51 3.05
N THR A 276 -13.69 5.43 1.75
CA THR A 276 -14.67 6.28 1.07
C THR A 276 -16.08 5.69 1.10
N SER A 277 -17.08 6.52 0.78
CA SER A 277 -18.47 6.09 0.69
C SER A 277 -19.16 6.81 -0.47
N GLU A 278 -19.72 6.04 -1.41
CA GLU A 278 -20.37 6.55 -2.62
C GLU A 278 -21.54 5.66 -3.05
N ARG A 279 -22.39 6.16 -3.97
CA ARG A 279 -23.49 5.37 -4.55
C ARG A 279 -23.01 4.51 -5.70
N PRO A 280 -23.48 3.25 -5.83
CA PRO A 280 -23.13 2.40 -6.96
C PRO A 280 -23.63 2.95 -8.30
N PRO A 281 -22.90 2.73 -9.43
CA PRO A 281 -21.60 2.10 -9.51
C PRO A 281 -20.48 3.01 -9.00
N ALA A 282 -19.59 2.51 -8.15
CA ALA A 282 -18.53 3.31 -7.55
C ALA A 282 -17.26 2.47 -7.35
N THR A 283 -16.13 3.16 -7.29
CA THR A 283 -14.87 2.57 -6.84
C THR A 283 -14.45 3.25 -5.54
N LEU A 284 -14.56 2.52 -4.46
CA LEU A 284 -14.24 2.99 -3.12
C LEU A 284 -12.77 2.71 -2.81
N GLU A 285 -12.16 3.53 -1.95
CA GLU A 285 -10.76 3.38 -1.57
C GLU A 285 -10.61 3.25 -0.05
N VAL A 286 -9.69 2.36 0.37
CA VAL A 286 -9.32 2.20 1.77
C VAL A 286 -7.85 1.82 1.90
N GLY A 287 -7.13 2.45 2.83
CA GLY A 287 -5.71 2.19 3.08
C GLY A 287 -5.51 1.02 4.03
N ILE A 288 -4.53 0.15 3.73
CA ILE A 288 -4.02 -0.85 4.68
C ILE A 288 -2.58 -0.48 5.02
N SER A 289 -2.32 -0.31 6.32
CA SER A 289 -1.00 0.04 6.84
C SER A 289 0.06 -1.03 6.55
N PRO A 290 1.33 -0.66 6.31
CA PRO A 290 2.43 -1.62 6.18
C PRO A 290 2.69 -2.42 7.46
N LEU A 291 2.13 -2.00 8.58
CA LEU A 291 2.18 -2.73 9.86
C LEU A 291 1.15 -3.84 9.96
N ALA A 292 0.12 -3.85 9.11
CA ALA A 292 -0.96 -4.81 9.20
C ALA A 292 -0.46 -6.22 8.86
N THR A 293 -0.64 -7.16 9.78
CA THR A 293 -0.44 -8.60 9.56
C THR A 293 -1.75 -9.30 9.24
N VAL A 294 -2.86 -8.71 9.69
CA VAL A 294 -4.21 -9.11 9.26
C VAL A 294 -5.09 -7.87 9.21
N GLY A 295 -5.93 -7.81 8.21
CA GLY A 295 -6.97 -6.81 8.06
C GLY A 295 -8.30 -7.44 7.68
N SER A 296 -9.38 -6.71 7.93
CA SER A 296 -10.73 -7.02 7.45
C SER A 296 -11.25 -5.78 6.74
N ILE A 297 -11.41 -5.87 5.43
CA ILE A 297 -12.10 -4.82 4.65
C ILE A 297 -13.59 -5.06 4.84
N VAL A 298 -14.25 -4.15 5.54
CA VAL A 298 -15.70 -4.20 5.80
C VAL A 298 -16.40 -3.29 4.81
N VAL A 299 -17.38 -3.83 4.10
CA VAL A 299 -18.18 -3.10 3.11
C VAL A 299 -19.63 -3.07 3.57
N ASP A 300 -20.13 -1.88 3.86
CA ASP A 300 -21.55 -1.63 4.06
C ASP A 300 -22.21 -1.39 2.72
N LYS A 301 -22.91 -2.37 2.24
CA LYS A 301 -23.61 -2.30 0.96
C LYS A 301 -24.95 -1.57 1.07
N SER A 302 -25.51 -1.45 2.28
CA SER A 302 -26.86 -0.91 2.56
C SER A 302 -27.99 -1.67 1.82
N ASP A 303 -27.67 -2.40 0.78
CA ASP A 303 -28.58 -3.22 -0.04
C ASP A 303 -27.87 -4.54 -0.44
N PRO A 304 -28.48 -5.71 -0.15
CA PRO A 304 -27.87 -7.01 -0.47
C PRO A 304 -27.71 -7.27 -1.99
N ALA A 305 -28.43 -6.54 -2.85
CA ALA A 305 -28.29 -6.65 -4.30
C ALA A 305 -27.00 -6.00 -4.84
N VAL A 306 -26.28 -5.26 -4.01
CA VAL A 306 -24.95 -4.72 -4.38
C VAL A 306 -23.92 -5.84 -4.41
N THR A 307 -23.19 -5.91 -5.52
CA THR A 307 -22.04 -6.82 -5.70
C THR A 307 -20.73 -6.06 -5.54
N VAL A 308 -19.75 -6.74 -4.96
CA VAL A 308 -18.46 -6.14 -4.61
C VAL A 308 -17.32 -6.91 -5.24
N THR A 309 -16.33 -6.18 -5.77
CA THR A 309 -15.08 -6.73 -6.30
C THR A 309 -13.91 -6.01 -5.65
N TYR A 310 -12.95 -6.77 -5.15
CA TYR A 310 -11.77 -6.26 -4.44
C TYR A 310 -10.55 -6.24 -5.35
N LEU A 311 -9.84 -5.12 -5.35
CA LEU A 311 -8.58 -4.94 -6.08
C LEU A 311 -7.46 -4.62 -5.10
N ASP A 312 -6.33 -5.27 -5.26
CA ASP A 312 -5.12 -4.97 -4.49
C ASP A 312 -4.54 -3.59 -4.86
N PRO A 313 -3.55 -3.06 -4.12
CA PRO A 313 -2.92 -1.77 -4.44
C PRO A 313 -2.31 -1.69 -5.84
N SER A 314 -1.93 -2.83 -6.45
CA SER A 314 -1.45 -2.91 -7.83
C SER A 314 -2.57 -2.94 -8.87
N GLY A 315 -3.84 -2.89 -8.43
CA GLY A 315 -5.02 -2.91 -9.30
C GLY A 315 -5.45 -4.30 -9.79
N HIS A 316 -4.88 -5.38 -9.26
CA HIS A 316 -5.28 -6.74 -9.60
C HIS A 316 -6.49 -7.18 -8.77
N GLN A 317 -7.44 -7.83 -9.41
CA GLN A 317 -8.56 -8.45 -8.70
C GLN A 317 -8.08 -9.63 -7.86
N VAL A 318 -8.44 -9.63 -6.57
CA VAL A 318 -8.11 -10.71 -5.64
C VAL A 318 -9.27 -11.69 -5.47
N PRO A 319 -8.98 -12.96 -5.13
CA PRO A 319 -10.01 -13.92 -4.80
C PRO A 319 -10.69 -13.58 -3.48
N THR A 320 -11.93 -14.04 -3.30
CA THR A 320 -12.67 -13.89 -2.04
C THR A 320 -12.43 -15.04 -1.07
N SER A 321 -11.71 -16.08 -1.47
CA SER A 321 -11.31 -17.21 -0.64
C SER A 321 -10.00 -17.83 -1.10
N GLY A 322 -9.31 -18.51 -0.18
CA GLY A 322 -8.06 -19.20 -0.48
C GLY A 322 -6.84 -18.27 -0.42
N THR A 323 -5.79 -18.64 -1.14
CA THR A 323 -4.50 -17.92 -1.11
C THR A 323 -4.17 -17.36 -2.49
N TYR A 324 -3.78 -16.11 -2.55
CA TYR A 324 -3.25 -15.46 -3.74
C TYR A 324 -1.96 -14.72 -3.37
N ARG A 325 -0.87 -15.01 -4.08
CA ARG A 325 0.48 -14.57 -3.70
C ARG A 325 0.82 -15.00 -2.25
N LYS A 326 1.12 -14.05 -1.35
CA LYS A 326 1.40 -14.31 0.08
C LYS A 326 0.17 -14.14 0.98
N SER A 327 -0.90 -13.54 0.45
CA SER A 327 -2.10 -13.21 1.21
C SER A 327 -3.13 -14.33 1.16
N ARG A 328 -3.81 -14.54 2.29
CA ARG A 328 -4.94 -15.47 2.41
C ARG A 328 -6.24 -14.69 2.61
N PHE A 329 -7.28 -15.07 1.90
CA PHE A 329 -8.56 -14.39 1.82
C PHE A 329 -9.68 -15.26 2.35
N GLU A 330 -10.60 -14.63 3.11
CA GLU A 330 -11.81 -15.24 3.64
C GLU A 330 -12.93 -14.21 3.60
N LEU A 331 -13.95 -14.40 2.73
CA LEU A 331 -15.12 -13.51 2.62
C LEU A 331 -16.26 -14.05 3.47
N ALA A 332 -16.99 -13.15 4.12
CA ALA A 332 -18.23 -13.42 4.83
C ALA A 332 -19.28 -12.35 4.48
N GLY A 333 -20.57 -12.72 4.50
CA GLY A 333 -21.67 -11.79 4.29
C GLY A 333 -21.92 -11.35 2.84
N ALA A 334 -21.45 -12.08 1.84
CA ALA A 334 -21.62 -11.70 0.42
C ALA A 334 -23.08 -11.45 0.00
N GLY A 335 -24.03 -12.21 0.55
CA GLY A 335 -25.48 -12.07 0.31
C GLY A 335 -26.21 -11.09 1.24
N ASP A 336 -25.49 -10.45 2.17
CA ASP A 336 -26.07 -9.57 3.20
C ASP A 336 -25.84 -8.08 2.88
N THR A 337 -26.40 -7.21 3.71
CA THR A 337 -26.18 -5.76 3.61
C THR A 337 -24.78 -5.33 4.05
N VAL A 338 -24.04 -6.20 4.72
CA VAL A 338 -22.66 -5.99 5.15
C VAL A 338 -21.86 -7.21 4.76
N GLU A 339 -20.71 -7.01 4.11
CA GLU A 339 -19.76 -8.07 3.86
C GLU A 339 -18.37 -7.69 4.36
N ALA A 340 -17.57 -8.67 4.72
CA ALA A 340 -16.21 -8.47 5.22
C ALA A 340 -15.23 -9.43 4.53
N LEU A 341 -14.19 -8.88 3.93
CA LEU A 341 -13.07 -9.63 3.38
C LEU A 341 -11.91 -9.60 4.37
N LYS A 342 -11.70 -10.72 5.06
CA LYS A 342 -10.53 -10.92 5.92
C LYS A 342 -9.32 -11.28 5.08
N ILE A 343 -8.21 -10.60 5.34
CA ILE A 343 -6.94 -10.77 4.63
C ILE A 343 -5.84 -11.02 5.64
N THR A 344 -5.23 -12.19 5.61
CA THR A 344 -4.02 -12.48 6.37
C THR A 344 -2.81 -12.15 5.51
N ASP A 345 -1.81 -11.49 6.07
CA ASP A 345 -0.64 -10.92 5.39
C ASP A 345 -1.06 -10.02 4.18
N PRO A 346 -1.86 -8.96 4.42
CA PRO A 346 -2.33 -8.08 3.36
C PRO A 346 -1.18 -7.31 2.69
N VAL A 347 -1.31 -7.06 1.40
CA VAL A 347 -0.42 -6.12 0.70
C VAL A 347 -0.72 -4.71 1.22
N PRO A 348 0.29 -3.96 1.72
CA PRO A 348 0.09 -2.59 2.18
C PRO A 348 -0.20 -1.64 1.03
N GLY A 349 -0.94 -0.56 1.31
CA GLY A 349 -1.27 0.46 0.33
C GLY A 349 -2.78 0.69 0.19
N VAL A 350 -3.17 1.40 -0.87
CA VAL A 350 -4.58 1.75 -1.11
C VAL A 350 -5.26 0.64 -1.90
N TRP A 351 -6.18 -0.04 -1.24
CA TRP A 351 -7.06 -1.04 -1.85
C TRP A 351 -8.28 -0.37 -2.49
N LYS A 352 -8.74 -0.93 -3.58
CA LYS A 352 -9.93 -0.45 -4.29
C LYS A 352 -11.04 -1.48 -4.22
N VAL A 353 -12.24 -1.01 -3.90
CA VAL A 353 -13.45 -1.83 -3.77
C VAL A 353 -14.46 -1.33 -4.79
N LYS A 354 -14.70 -2.10 -5.84
CA LYS A 354 -15.70 -1.77 -6.85
C LYS A 354 -17.06 -2.26 -6.37
N ALA A 355 -18.01 -1.34 -6.24
CA ALA A 355 -19.39 -1.62 -5.89
C ALA A 355 -20.29 -1.41 -7.11
N GLU A 356 -21.02 -2.46 -7.48
CA GLU A 356 -21.97 -2.43 -8.60
C GLU A 356 -23.35 -2.84 -8.11
N ALA A 357 -24.40 -2.27 -8.69
CA ALA A 357 -25.78 -2.61 -8.36
C ALA A 357 -26.69 -2.58 -9.59
N PRO A 358 -27.71 -3.46 -9.63
CA PRO A 358 -28.74 -3.41 -10.66
C PRO A 358 -29.50 -2.07 -10.65
N GLU A 359 -30.19 -1.79 -11.72
CA GLU A 359 -31.10 -0.63 -11.78
C GLU A 359 -32.19 -0.74 -10.71
N GLY A 360 -32.44 0.35 -9.98
CA GLY A 360 -33.38 0.35 -8.83
C GLY A 360 -32.69 0.13 -7.47
N HIS A 361 -31.46 -0.40 -7.42
CA HIS A 361 -30.69 -0.68 -6.19
C HIS A 361 -29.52 0.29 -5.98
N ARG A 362 -29.48 1.44 -6.67
CA ARG A 362 -28.39 2.42 -6.69
C ARG A 362 -28.63 3.65 -5.81
N SER A 363 -29.73 3.68 -5.06
CA SER A 363 -30.12 4.88 -4.30
C SER A 363 -29.36 5.06 -2.99
N LEU A 364 -28.87 3.98 -2.39
CA LEU A 364 -28.18 4.00 -1.12
C LEU A 364 -26.66 4.04 -1.30
N PRO A 365 -25.91 4.74 -0.42
CA PRO A 365 -24.46 4.74 -0.47
C PRO A 365 -23.91 3.40 0.00
N VAL A 366 -22.79 3.00 -0.58
CA VAL A 366 -21.92 1.92 -0.13
C VAL A 366 -20.72 2.55 0.55
N GLY A 367 -20.35 2.06 1.74
CA GLY A 367 -19.18 2.53 2.48
C GLY A 367 -18.15 1.42 2.65
N VAL A 368 -16.89 1.78 2.73
CA VAL A 368 -15.79 0.84 3.00
C VAL A 368 -14.96 1.32 4.18
N SER A 369 -14.44 0.37 4.94
CA SER A 369 -13.50 0.61 6.04
C SER A 369 -12.60 -0.60 6.23
N VAL A 370 -11.53 -0.44 6.99
CA VAL A 370 -10.64 -1.53 7.37
C VAL A 370 -10.45 -1.56 8.89
N LEU A 371 -10.60 -2.74 9.45
CA LEU A 371 -10.15 -3.09 10.79
C LEU A 371 -8.88 -3.93 10.67
N TRP A 372 -7.81 -3.57 11.35
CA TRP A 372 -6.57 -4.31 11.22
C TRP A 372 -5.79 -4.41 12.53
N GLN A 373 -5.01 -5.45 12.62
CA GLN A 373 -4.02 -5.69 13.66
C GLN A 373 -2.68 -5.97 13.02
N GLY A 374 -1.60 -5.60 13.71
CA GLY A 374 -0.28 -5.76 13.16
C GLY A 374 0.79 -6.02 14.19
N GLU A 375 2.01 -6.12 13.71
CA GLU A 375 3.21 -6.28 14.51
C GLU A 375 4.17 -5.13 14.27
N LEU A 376 4.67 -4.58 15.36
CA LEU A 376 5.83 -3.70 15.34
C LEU A 376 7.09 -4.53 15.54
N ARG A 377 8.16 -4.08 14.94
CA ARG A 377 9.51 -4.53 15.26
C ARG A 377 10.38 -3.32 15.58
N GLY A 378 11.12 -3.42 16.67
CA GLY A 378 12.13 -2.44 17.03
C GLY A 378 13.52 -2.90 16.66
N ALA A 379 14.38 -1.97 16.25
CA ALA A 379 15.81 -2.15 16.23
C ALA A 379 16.42 -1.29 17.33
N LEU A 380 16.96 -1.94 18.36
CA LEU A 380 17.57 -1.28 19.53
C LEU A 380 19.08 -1.22 19.38
N THR A 381 19.65 -0.05 19.54
CA THR A 381 21.12 0.14 19.49
C THR A 381 21.57 1.03 20.64
N MET A 382 22.78 0.76 21.14
CA MET A 382 23.47 1.60 22.11
C MET A 382 24.82 2.04 21.52
N ASN A 383 25.13 3.31 21.62
CA ASN A 383 26.38 3.89 21.13
C ASN A 383 27.09 4.70 22.22
N PRO A 384 28.32 4.34 22.63
CA PRO A 384 29.07 3.15 22.17
C PRO A 384 28.45 1.85 22.68
N PRO A 385 28.62 0.72 21.93
CA PRO A 385 28.04 -0.57 22.33
C PRO A 385 28.75 -1.21 23.55
N SER A 386 29.97 -0.78 23.83
CA SER A 386 30.75 -1.12 25.04
C SER A 386 31.24 0.16 25.71
N PRO A 387 30.37 0.86 26.47
CA PRO A 387 30.74 2.10 27.12
C PRO A 387 31.66 1.87 28.33
N GLN A 388 32.44 2.88 28.71
CA GLN A 388 33.16 2.90 29.95
C GLN A 388 32.26 3.28 31.14
N ALA A 389 32.62 2.89 32.34
CA ALA A 389 31.96 3.34 33.56
C ALA A 389 32.06 4.88 33.67
N GLY A 390 30.94 5.54 33.91
CA GLY A 390 30.83 7.00 33.95
C GLY A 390 30.68 7.68 32.59
N GLN A 391 30.81 6.99 31.46
CA GLN A 391 30.64 7.53 30.11
C GLN A 391 29.16 7.75 29.78
N GLN A 392 28.89 8.71 28.91
CA GLN A 392 27.57 8.91 28.33
C GLN A 392 27.39 8.00 27.12
N ALA A 393 26.26 7.29 27.05
CA ALA A 393 25.85 6.49 25.90
C ALA A 393 24.50 7.00 25.36
N THR A 394 24.31 6.85 24.07
CA THR A 394 23.04 7.13 23.38
C THR A 394 22.36 5.82 23.06
N VAL A 395 21.08 5.72 23.41
CA VAL A 395 20.24 4.55 23.09
C VAL A 395 19.20 4.99 22.08
N THR A 396 19.10 4.25 20.99
CA THR A 396 18.13 4.51 19.90
C THR A 396 17.32 3.26 19.64
N MET A 397 15.99 3.44 19.59
CA MET A 397 15.05 2.39 19.17
C MET A 397 14.30 2.87 17.93
N ARG A 398 14.56 2.20 16.79
CA ARG A 398 13.92 2.52 15.51
C ARG A 398 12.77 1.59 15.24
N LEU A 399 11.73 2.14 14.60
CA LEU A 399 10.55 1.39 14.20
C LEU A 399 10.75 0.76 12.84
N GLN A 400 10.36 -0.50 12.73
CA GLN A 400 10.43 -1.26 11.50
C GLN A 400 9.21 -2.19 11.38
N THR A 401 8.91 -2.59 10.15
CA THR A 401 8.02 -3.73 9.91
C THR A 401 8.74 -5.03 10.32
N ARG A 402 7.99 -6.13 10.34
CA ARG A 402 8.55 -7.47 10.62
C ARG A 402 9.72 -7.85 9.70
N GLU A 403 9.70 -7.37 8.47
CA GLU A 403 10.73 -7.64 7.46
C GLU A 403 11.93 -6.69 7.54
N GLY A 404 11.85 -5.63 8.33
CA GLY A 404 12.93 -4.65 8.46
C GLY A 404 12.78 -3.42 7.57
N TYR A 405 11.58 -3.16 7.02
CA TYR A 405 11.28 -1.90 6.35
C TYR A 405 11.05 -0.79 7.37
N GLU A 406 11.65 0.36 7.18
CA GLU A 406 11.45 1.51 8.07
C GLU A 406 10.05 2.10 7.89
N ILE A 407 9.42 2.48 9.00
CA ILE A 407 8.11 3.12 9.04
C ILE A 407 8.34 4.62 9.12
N LYS A 408 7.83 5.35 8.13
CA LYS A 408 8.06 6.79 8.00
C LYS A 408 6.85 7.64 8.35
N ASP A 409 5.64 7.12 8.13
CA ASP A 409 4.42 7.88 8.37
C ASP A 409 4.12 7.93 9.87
N PRO A 410 4.14 9.13 10.49
CA PRO A 410 3.80 9.28 11.91
C PRO A 410 2.39 8.78 12.26
N HIS A 411 1.48 8.75 11.30
CA HIS A 411 0.13 8.23 11.50
C HIS A 411 0.14 6.72 11.78
N ASP A 412 1.08 5.97 11.20
CA ASP A 412 1.19 4.53 11.41
C ASP A 412 1.56 4.17 12.86
N TYR A 413 2.32 5.02 13.54
CA TYR A 413 2.76 4.80 14.92
C TYR A 413 2.19 5.82 15.93
N ALA A 414 1.12 6.52 15.57
CA ALA A 414 0.43 7.40 16.50
C ALA A 414 -0.01 6.64 17.77
N GLY A 415 0.26 7.24 18.95
CA GLY A 415 -0.03 6.59 20.23
C GLY A 415 0.97 5.51 20.67
N LEU A 416 2.07 5.32 19.94
CA LEU A 416 3.15 4.43 20.35
C LEU A 416 3.79 4.90 21.65
N ARG A 417 4.14 3.93 22.51
CA ARG A 417 4.88 4.14 23.75
C ARG A 417 6.14 3.31 23.74
N VAL A 418 7.25 3.93 24.11
CA VAL A 418 8.52 3.27 24.26
C VAL A 418 8.89 3.26 25.74
N ARG A 419 9.14 2.08 26.30
CA ARG A 419 9.75 1.92 27.62
C ARG A 419 11.13 1.34 27.43
N SER A 420 12.12 1.89 28.07
CA SER A 420 13.48 1.39 28.00
C SER A 420 14.12 1.35 29.39
N GLU A 421 14.97 0.36 29.60
CA GLU A 421 15.65 0.13 30.86
C GLU A 421 17.10 -0.30 30.61
N LEU A 422 18.01 0.25 31.40
CA LEU A 422 19.39 -0.17 31.46
C LEU A 422 19.63 -0.98 32.74
N THR A 423 20.18 -2.19 32.58
CA THR A 423 20.54 -3.08 33.66
C THR A 423 22.00 -3.53 33.50
N GLY A 424 22.65 -3.98 34.57
CA GLY A 424 24.01 -4.47 34.53
C GLY A 424 24.58 -4.72 35.92
N ASP A 425 25.81 -5.15 35.93
CA ASP A 425 26.51 -5.46 37.19
C ASP A 425 26.96 -4.17 37.90
N GLY A 426 26.79 -4.14 39.22
CA GLY A 426 27.28 -3.05 40.09
C GLY A 426 26.37 -1.84 40.20
N PHE A 427 25.16 -1.87 39.66
CA PHE A 427 24.18 -0.79 39.80
C PHE A 427 22.72 -1.26 39.72
N ALA A 428 21.77 -0.47 40.24
CA ALA A 428 20.35 -0.74 40.15
C ALA A 428 19.80 -0.43 38.75
N PRO A 429 18.75 -1.14 38.30
CA PRO A 429 18.08 -0.85 37.02
C PRO A 429 17.72 0.65 36.87
N GLN A 430 17.95 1.19 35.70
CA GLN A 430 17.66 2.59 35.36
C GLN A 430 16.66 2.69 34.20
N THR A 431 15.54 3.34 34.44
CA THR A 431 14.56 3.65 33.37
C THR A 431 15.13 4.72 32.47
N LEU A 432 15.07 4.50 31.16
CA LEU A 432 15.50 5.46 30.14
C LEU A 432 14.27 6.05 29.46
N ARG A 433 14.31 7.35 29.20
CA ARG A 433 13.32 8.03 28.37
C ARG A 433 13.88 8.13 26.96
N LEU A 434 13.24 7.44 26.02
CA LEU A 434 13.47 7.58 24.59
C LEU A 434 12.34 8.40 23.97
N ALA A 435 12.66 9.37 23.13
CA ALA A 435 11.70 10.25 22.47
C ALA A 435 12.07 10.43 20.99
N ASP A 436 11.05 10.64 20.17
CA ASP A 436 11.14 10.99 18.74
C ASP A 436 10.57 12.42 18.59
N ASP A 437 11.31 13.40 19.15
CA ASP A 437 10.85 14.78 19.27
C ASP A 437 11.82 15.82 18.64
N GLY A 438 12.88 15.36 18.00
CA GLY A 438 13.90 16.21 17.38
C GLY A 438 14.73 17.01 18.37
N LYS A 439 14.82 16.59 19.64
CA LYS A 439 15.51 17.33 20.70
C LYS A 439 16.60 16.49 21.38
N GLY A 440 17.66 17.17 21.81
CA GLY A 440 18.76 16.54 22.51
C GLY A 440 19.52 15.56 21.63
N PRO A 441 19.58 14.24 21.99
CA PRO A 441 20.28 13.25 21.19
C PRO A 441 19.50 12.81 19.94
N ASP A 442 18.21 13.15 19.83
CA ASP A 442 17.37 12.88 18.67
C ASP A 442 17.59 13.97 17.60
N PRO A 443 18.12 13.62 16.40
CA PRO A 443 18.46 14.62 15.39
C PRO A 443 17.24 15.10 14.59
N ARG A 444 16.13 14.32 14.58
CA ARG A 444 14.93 14.65 13.77
C ARG A 444 13.68 14.04 14.41
N GLY A 445 12.72 14.89 14.74
CA GLY A 445 11.43 14.43 15.27
C GLY A 445 10.55 13.80 14.21
N SER A 446 9.70 12.88 14.62
CA SER A 446 8.69 12.20 13.81
C SER A 446 9.29 11.41 12.62
N ASP A 447 10.44 10.75 12.86
CA ASP A 447 11.10 9.90 11.86
C ASP A 447 11.10 8.40 12.21
N GLY A 448 10.41 8.03 13.32
CA GLY A 448 10.33 6.66 13.81
C GLY A 448 11.56 6.21 14.62
N SER A 449 12.45 7.13 14.98
CA SER A 449 13.67 6.86 15.75
C SER A 449 13.59 7.47 17.14
N PHE A 450 13.26 6.66 18.13
CA PHE A 450 13.17 7.09 19.53
C PHE A 450 14.55 7.07 20.17
N THR A 451 15.08 8.24 20.53
CA THR A 451 16.45 8.37 21.02
C THR A 451 16.50 9.00 22.41
N GLY A 452 17.43 8.53 23.22
CA GLY A 452 17.70 9.05 24.56
C GLY A 452 19.16 8.87 24.96
N SER A 453 19.63 9.67 25.92
CA SER A 453 20.98 9.51 26.46
C SER A 453 20.94 9.01 27.89
N VAL A 454 21.95 8.23 28.26
CA VAL A 454 22.14 7.70 29.61
C VAL A 454 23.60 7.84 30.02
N LYS A 455 23.83 8.22 31.26
CA LYS A 455 25.16 8.18 31.86
C LYS A 455 25.34 6.84 32.54
N ILE A 456 26.31 6.07 32.06
CA ILE A 456 26.66 4.79 32.67
C ILE A 456 27.13 5.02 34.11
N PRO A 457 26.63 4.29 35.11
CA PRO A 457 27.07 4.43 36.49
C PRO A 457 28.57 4.22 36.65
N LYS A 458 29.21 4.98 37.54
CA LYS A 458 30.65 4.79 37.83
C LYS A 458 30.95 3.46 38.49
N SER A 459 29.94 2.86 39.15
CA SER A 459 30.02 1.53 39.77
C SER A 459 29.75 0.41 38.77
N ALA A 460 29.38 0.68 37.54
CA ALA A 460 29.11 -0.33 36.54
C ALA A 460 30.36 -1.12 36.17
N ALA A 461 30.23 -2.43 36.16
CA ALA A 461 31.29 -3.37 35.81
C ALA A 461 30.69 -4.57 35.06
N GLY A 462 31.52 -5.32 34.33
CA GLY A 462 31.09 -6.58 33.72
C GLY A 462 29.99 -6.41 32.64
N ALA A 463 28.92 -7.18 32.81
CA ALA A 463 27.83 -7.22 31.85
C ALA A 463 26.93 -5.97 31.89
N LEU A 464 26.49 -5.55 30.73
CA LEU A 464 25.55 -4.45 30.53
C LEU A 464 24.46 -4.88 29.59
N LYS A 465 23.20 -4.53 29.88
CA LYS A 465 22.05 -4.83 29.02
C LYS A 465 21.12 -3.62 28.97
N VAL A 466 20.76 -3.21 27.78
CA VAL A 466 19.68 -2.27 27.56
C VAL A 466 18.49 -3.04 26.94
N SER A 467 17.29 -2.76 27.42
CA SER A 467 16.06 -3.30 26.88
C SER A 467 15.14 -2.18 26.46
N GLY A 468 14.38 -2.38 25.38
CA GLY A 468 13.38 -1.46 24.88
C GLY A 468 12.11 -2.21 24.52
N THR A 469 10.96 -1.76 24.99
CA THR A 469 9.65 -2.33 24.70
C THR A 469 8.80 -1.29 23.99
N LEU A 470 8.27 -1.68 22.82
CA LEU A 470 7.33 -0.92 22.03
C LEU A 470 5.92 -1.43 22.29
N THR A 471 4.99 -0.51 22.56
CA THR A 471 3.56 -0.84 22.74
C THR A 471 2.69 0.18 22.04
N ALA A 472 1.66 -0.28 21.32
CA ALA A 472 0.64 0.57 20.69
C ALA A 472 -0.68 -0.20 20.52
N SER A 473 -1.80 0.52 20.44
CA SER A 473 -3.10 -0.10 20.17
C SER A 473 -3.07 -0.81 18.81
N GLY A 474 -3.62 -2.02 18.76
CA GLY A 474 -3.70 -2.83 17.55
C GLY A 474 -2.37 -3.37 17.05
N LEU A 475 -1.32 -3.28 17.87
CA LEU A 475 0.00 -3.79 17.54
C LEU A 475 0.50 -4.69 18.66
N SER A 476 1.03 -5.84 18.30
CA SER A 476 1.71 -6.72 19.27
C SER A 476 2.90 -5.99 19.85
N ALA A 477 3.06 -6.07 21.18
CA ALA A 477 4.23 -5.50 21.85
C ALA A 477 5.51 -6.18 21.36
N ASP A 478 6.55 -5.40 21.10
CA ASP A 478 7.88 -5.92 20.76
C ASP A 478 8.89 -5.49 21.82
N THR A 479 9.64 -6.45 22.35
CA THR A 479 10.70 -6.21 23.31
C THR A 479 12.02 -6.62 22.71
N ARG A 480 12.94 -5.66 22.62
CA ARG A 480 14.32 -5.85 22.18
C ARG A 480 15.28 -5.64 23.32
N SER A 481 16.34 -6.39 23.31
CA SER A 481 17.43 -6.21 24.25
C SER A 481 18.78 -6.28 23.54
N GLU A 482 19.64 -5.39 23.97
CA GLU A 482 21.02 -5.26 23.54
C GLU A 482 21.91 -5.56 24.73
N SER A 483 22.82 -6.52 24.57
CA SER A 483 23.79 -6.88 25.59
C SER A 483 25.18 -6.36 25.19
N GLY A 484 25.87 -5.77 26.14
CA GLY A 484 27.23 -5.28 25.99
C GLY A 484 28.05 -5.58 27.23
N GLN A 485 29.25 -5.09 27.25
CA GLN A 485 30.14 -5.18 28.41
C GLN A 485 30.70 -3.77 28.67
N ILE A 486 30.92 -3.46 29.94
CA ILE A 486 31.66 -2.26 30.30
C ILE A 486 33.10 -2.39 29.78
N ALA A 487 33.50 -1.40 28.98
CA ALA A 487 34.81 -1.38 28.38
C ALA A 487 35.90 -1.19 29.43
N PRO A 488 37.02 -1.92 29.36
CA PRO A 488 38.24 -1.57 30.12
C PRO A 488 38.74 -0.20 29.69
N GLY A 489 39.60 0.43 30.47
CA GLY A 489 40.12 1.76 30.19
C GLY A 489 40.80 1.92 28.82
N VAL A 490 41.44 0.83 28.33
CA VAL A 490 42.05 0.78 26.99
C VAL A 490 41.55 -0.47 26.26
N LEU A 491 40.93 -0.27 25.09
CA LEU A 491 40.52 -1.38 24.23
C LEU A 491 41.70 -1.84 23.37
N PRO A 492 41.91 -3.17 23.21
CA PRO A 492 42.98 -3.73 22.38
C PRO A 492 42.77 -3.39 20.89
N VAL A 493 41.51 -3.34 20.46
CA VAL A 493 41.12 -2.92 19.09
C VAL A 493 40.09 -1.83 19.19
N THR A 494 40.31 -0.75 18.42
CA THR A 494 39.33 0.33 18.23
C THR A 494 38.93 0.38 16.76
N THR A 495 37.64 0.65 16.53
CA THR A 495 37.10 0.71 15.17
C THR A 495 36.10 1.86 15.04
N ALA A 496 36.01 2.46 13.84
CA ALA A 496 35.00 3.45 13.49
C ALA A 496 34.47 3.13 12.10
N LEU A 497 33.17 2.85 12.00
CA LEU A 497 32.47 2.59 10.74
C LEU A 497 31.78 3.84 10.26
N THR A 498 32.05 4.23 9.02
CA THR A 498 31.37 5.33 8.31
C THR A 498 30.64 4.76 7.11
N LEU A 499 29.32 4.79 7.13
CA LEU A 499 28.44 4.44 6.03
C LEU A 499 27.73 5.71 5.57
N PRO A 500 28.09 6.29 4.42
CA PRO A 500 27.40 7.49 3.92
C PRO A 500 25.96 7.12 3.53
N PRO A 501 25.01 8.05 3.70
CA PRO A 501 23.68 7.88 3.13
C PRO A 501 23.80 7.69 1.61
N ALA A 502 23.23 6.62 1.10
CA ALA A 502 23.27 6.33 -0.34
C ALA A 502 21.97 5.62 -0.72
N ASP A 503 21.38 6.06 -1.82
CA ASP A 503 20.28 5.36 -2.46
C ASP A 503 20.82 4.14 -3.20
N ALA A 504 20.07 3.06 -3.17
CA ALA A 504 20.41 1.83 -3.88
C ALA A 504 19.25 1.38 -4.75
N HIS A 505 19.56 0.57 -5.76
CA HIS A 505 18.58 -0.21 -6.51
C HIS A 505 18.66 -1.67 -6.06
N PRO A 506 17.68 -2.51 -6.34
CA PRO A 506 17.78 -3.95 -6.15
C PRO A 506 19.05 -4.50 -6.80
N GLY A 507 19.80 -5.33 -6.08
CA GLY A 507 21.11 -5.82 -6.50
C GLY A 507 22.26 -4.79 -6.41
N GLY A 508 21.95 -3.56 -5.97
CA GLY A 508 22.96 -2.50 -5.79
C GLY A 508 23.73 -2.62 -4.47
N THR A 509 24.68 -1.70 -4.27
CA THR A 509 25.58 -1.72 -3.12
C THR A 509 25.77 -0.34 -2.50
N VAL A 510 25.83 -0.30 -1.17
CA VAL A 510 26.24 0.87 -0.39
C VAL A 510 27.66 0.63 0.13
N THR A 511 28.58 1.53 -0.19
CA THR A 511 29.98 1.40 0.20
C THR A 511 30.32 2.35 1.35
N GLY A 512 31.00 1.83 2.38
CA GLY A 512 31.53 2.59 3.49
C GLY A 512 32.96 2.23 3.82
N ASN A 513 33.46 2.83 4.86
CA ASN A 513 34.82 2.66 5.35
C ASN A 513 34.84 2.27 6.84
N LEU A 514 35.57 1.24 7.18
CA LEU A 514 35.86 0.83 8.54
C LEU A 514 37.32 1.20 8.88
N ALA A 515 37.50 2.23 9.68
CA ALA A 515 38.81 2.50 10.25
C ALA A 515 39.06 1.48 11.39
N VAL A 516 40.26 0.92 11.43
CA VAL A 516 40.67 -0.11 12.41
C VAL A 516 42.02 0.26 12.99
N HIS A 517 42.19 0.01 14.30
CA HIS A 517 43.46 0.20 14.99
C HIS A 517 43.63 -0.85 16.08
N ASN A 518 44.57 -1.76 15.86
CA ASN A 518 44.94 -2.81 16.81
C ASN A 518 46.18 -2.36 17.59
N THR A 519 45.98 -1.98 18.84
CA THR A 519 47.08 -1.59 19.75
C THR A 519 47.68 -2.73 20.50
N SER A 520 47.13 -3.93 20.36
CA SER A 520 47.61 -5.12 21.07
C SER A 520 48.82 -5.79 20.36
N GLY A 521 49.53 -6.62 21.10
CA GLY A 521 50.59 -7.49 20.57
C GLY A 521 50.07 -8.76 19.89
N THR A 522 48.76 -8.95 19.76
CA THR A 522 48.13 -10.16 19.23
C THR A 522 47.32 -9.89 17.95
N ARG A 523 47.08 -10.96 17.17
CA ARG A 523 46.20 -10.92 16.02
C ARG A 523 44.75 -10.91 16.49
N HIS A 524 43.92 -10.06 15.88
CA HIS A 524 42.49 -10.00 16.13
C HIS A 524 41.69 -10.31 14.86
N THR A 525 40.51 -10.90 15.04
CA THR A 525 39.60 -11.23 13.96
C THR A 525 38.27 -10.51 14.17
N LEU A 526 37.91 -9.67 13.24
CA LEU A 526 36.65 -8.95 13.23
C LEU A 526 35.62 -9.69 12.37
N ARG A 527 34.42 -9.92 12.91
CA ARG A 527 33.28 -10.44 12.17
C ARG A 527 32.29 -9.29 11.93
N LEU A 528 31.87 -9.13 10.67
CA LEU A 528 30.89 -8.15 10.26
C LEU A 528 29.59 -8.86 9.91
N SER A 529 28.46 -8.28 10.31
CA SER A 529 27.12 -8.80 9.99
C SER A 529 26.11 -7.67 9.92
N VAL A 530 24.98 -7.91 9.27
CA VAL A 530 23.82 -7.04 9.31
C VAL A 530 22.73 -7.73 10.13
N ALA A 531 22.22 -7.03 11.12
CA ALA A 531 21.13 -7.45 11.99
C ALA A 531 19.88 -6.56 11.78
N ASP A 532 18.77 -6.89 12.43
CA ASP A 532 17.53 -6.13 12.47
C ASP A 532 16.84 -5.96 11.09
N VAL A 533 17.13 -6.87 10.17
CA VAL A 533 16.50 -6.97 8.85
C VAL A 533 16.25 -8.44 8.52
N GLN A 534 15.27 -8.72 7.68
CA GLN A 534 15.01 -10.10 7.24
C GLN A 534 16.25 -10.66 6.54
N PRO A 535 16.68 -11.88 6.89
CA PRO A 535 17.83 -12.53 6.23
C PRO A 535 17.66 -12.56 4.70
N GLY A 536 18.71 -12.16 4.00
CA GLY A 536 18.73 -12.13 2.54
C GLY A 536 18.34 -10.78 1.92
N LEU A 537 17.79 -9.80 2.67
CA LEU A 537 17.51 -8.45 2.14
C LEU A 537 18.77 -7.58 2.07
N LEU A 538 19.63 -7.69 3.08
CA LEU A 538 20.92 -7.01 3.14
C LEU A 538 22.02 -8.00 3.53
N SER A 539 23.20 -7.84 2.94
CA SER A 539 24.41 -8.56 3.33
C SER A 539 25.60 -7.60 3.41
N VAL A 540 26.65 -7.99 4.16
CA VAL A 540 27.85 -7.17 4.31
C VAL A 540 29.10 -7.93 3.84
N SER A 541 29.95 -7.25 3.11
CA SER A 541 31.21 -7.79 2.59
C SER A 541 32.38 -6.82 2.87
N PRO A 542 33.53 -7.33 3.36
CA PRO A 542 33.80 -8.70 3.75
C PRO A 542 33.13 -9.06 5.08
N ALA A 543 32.69 -10.29 5.24
CA ALA A 543 32.11 -10.77 6.50
C ALA A 543 33.17 -10.96 7.62
N ARG A 544 34.44 -11.02 7.27
CA ARG A 544 35.55 -11.23 8.20
C ARG A 544 36.76 -10.41 7.82
N ILE A 545 37.44 -9.80 8.81
CA ILE A 545 38.66 -9.03 8.65
C ILE A 545 39.66 -9.50 9.70
N GLU A 546 40.87 -9.82 9.30
CA GLU A 546 41.97 -10.13 10.19
C GLU A 546 42.89 -8.94 10.36
N LEU A 547 43.26 -8.62 11.60
CA LEU A 547 44.17 -7.54 11.95
C LEU A 547 45.45 -8.13 12.57
N LYS A 548 46.61 -7.73 12.04
CA LYS A 548 47.89 -8.06 12.61
C LYS A 548 48.17 -7.23 13.86
N PRO A 549 49.10 -7.65 14.74
CA PRO A 549 49.58 -6.83 15.86
C PRO A 549 50.04 -5.45 15.37
N GLY A 550 49.59 -4.37 16.05
CA GLY A 550 49.95 -3.00 15.70
C GLY A 550 49.39 -2.47 14.42
N GLU A 551 48.51 -3.19 13.72
CA GLU A 551 47.94 -2.79 12.42
C GLU A 551 46.94 -1.67 12.57
N SER A 552 47.12 -0.61 11.76
CA SER A 552 46.18 0.50 11.64
C SER A 552 45.88 0.76 10.19
N GLY A 553 44.64 1.13 9.88
CA GLY A 553 44.26 1.46 8.50
C GLY A 553 42.75 1.50 8.29
N THR A 554 42.38 1.71 7.05
CA THR A 554 40.98 1.73 6.64
C THR A 554 40.66 0.55 5.72
N ARG A 555 39.54 -0.11 5.97
CA ARG A 555 39.02 -1.21 5.17
C ARG A 555 37.72 -0.80 4.51
N LYS A 556 37.60 -1.10 3.24
CA LYS A 556 36.34 -0.90 2.50
C LYS A 556 35.33 -1.92 2.98
N VAL A 557 34.11 -1.47 3.29
CA VAL A 557 32.96 -2.30 3.65
C VAL A 557 31.83 -2.00 2.68
N THR A 558 31.21 -3.04 2.15
CA THR A 558 30.13 -2.92 1.18
C THR A 558 28.90 -3.63 1.76
N VAL A 559 27.77 -2.93 1.76
CA VAL A 559 26.45 -3.53 2.06
C VAL A 559 25.76 -3.76 0.73
N GLU A 560 25.35 -4.99 0.48
CA GLU A 560 24.69 -5.43 -0.75
C GLU A 560 23.20 -5.54 -0.50
N VAL A 561 22.40 -5.02 -1.43
CA VAL A 561 20.94 -5.07 -1.41
C VAL A 561 20.48 -6.27 -2.23
N ALA A 562 19.46 -6.98 -1.78
CA ALA A 562 18.88 -8.11 -2.47
C ALA A 562 18.44 -7.76 -3.93
N PRO A 563 18.41 -8.75 -4.85
CA PRO A 563 17.87 -8.54 -6.18
C PRO A 563 16.36 -8.30 -6.16
N GLU A 564 15.83 -7.66 -7.22
CA GLU A 564 14.43 -7.20 -7.34
C GLU A 564 13.40 -8.29 -7.00
N GLY A 565 13.60 -9.51 -7.46
CA GLY A 565 12.67 -10.62 -7.22
C GLY A 565 12.43 -10.97 -5.75
N VAL A 566 13.28 -10.51 -4.82
CA VAL A 566 13.10 -10.73 -3.38
C VAL A 566 12.08 -9.76 -2.78
N PHE A 567 11.98 -8.55 -3.32
CA PHE A 567 11.06 -7.51 -2.83
C PHE A 567 9.62 -7.77 -3.29
N GLY A 568 9.42 -8.36 -4.47
CA GLY A 568 8.11 -8.60 -5.05
C GLY A 568 7.31 -7.31 -5.22
N ASP A 569 6.00 -7.35 -4.92
CA ASP A 569 5.08 -6.22 -5.06
C ASP A 569 5.26 -5.12 -3.99
N ARG A 570 6.24 -5.23 -3.11
CA ARG A 570 6.50 -4.24 -2.06
C ARG A 570 7.37 -3.08 -2.53
N LEU A 571 8.06 -3.27 -3.63
CA LEU A 571 8.86 -2.21 -4.26
C LEU A 571 7.98 -1.56 -5.33
N ASP A 572 7.38 -0.45 -4.98
CA ASP A 572 6.60 0.41 -5.88
C ASP A 572 7.46 1.55 -6.46
N ASP A 573 6.85 2.41 -7.26
CA ASP A 573 7.53 3.54 -7.90
C ASP A 573 8.08 4.55 -6.87
N ASP A 574 7.49 4.64 -5.67
CA ASP A 574 7.94 5.51 -4.58
C ASP A 574 9.12 4.91 -3.82
N GLY A 575 9.45 3.64 -4.07
CA GLY A 575 10.52 2.90 -3.43
C GLY A 575 10.22 2.57 -1.97
N LEU A 576 11.12 1.82 -1.35
CA LEU A 576 11.06 1.46 0.06
C LEU A 576 12.35 1.84 0.77
N ARG A 577 12.36 1.80 2.10
CA ARG A 577 13.56 2.01 2.89
C ARG A 577 13.84 0.79 3.75
N LEU A 578 15.01 0.19 3.58
CA LEU A 578 15.47 -0.91 4.42
C LEU A 578 16.19 -0.35 5.64
N GLY A 579 15.71 -0.74 6.81
CA GLY A 579 16.43 -0.53 8.06
C GLY A 579 17.31 -1.74 8.36
N GLY A 580 18.40 -1.51 9.07
CA GLY A 580 19.29 -2.57 9.55
C GLY A 580 20.30 -2.02 10.54
N THR A 581 21.11 -2.90 11.08
CA THR A 581 22.22 -2.54 11.97
C THR A 581 23.47 -3.29 11.52
N VAL A 582 24.51 -2.56 11.10
CA VAL A 582 25.81 -3.16 10.81
C VAL A 582 26.56 -3.34 12.13
N THR A 583 26.94 -4.57 12.43
CA THR A 583 27.63 -4.94 13.66
C THR A 583 29.05 -5.40 13.32
N VAL A 584 30.04 -4.92 14.09
CA VAL A 584 31.43 -5.36 14.05
C VAL A 584 31.79 -5.95 15.41
N VAL A 585 32.14 -7.22 15.41
CA VAL A 585 32.45 -7.99 16.62
C VAL A 585 33.89 -8.49 16.57
N ASP A 586 34.67 -8.26 17.60
CA ASP A 586 35.98 -8.88 17.76
C ASP A 586 35.82 -10.25 18.36
N THR A 587 35.98 -11.28 17.53
CA THR A 587 35.83 -12.68 17.96
C THR A 587 37.04 -13.21 18.79
N THR A 588 38.12 -12.44 18.81
CA THR A 588 39.31 -12.77 19.61
C THR A 588 39.21 -12.24 21.03
N ASP A 589 38.49 -11.14 21.24
CA ASP A 589 38.22 -10.54 22.56
C ASP A 589 36.80 -10.88 23.03
N HIS A 590 36.52 -12.16 23.31
CA HIS A 590 35.26 -12.66 23.91
C HIS A 590 34.00 -12.20 23.17
N ASP A 591 34.03 -12.21 21.81
CA ASP A 591 32.94 -11.71 20.94
C ASP A 591 32.51 -10.27 21.31
N ARG A 592 33.45 -9.42 21.68
CA ARG A 592 33.16 -8.03 22.04
C ARG A 592 32.65 -7.25 20.85
N THR A 593 31.49 -6.64 21.00
CA THR A 593 30.94 -5.72 20.00
C THR A 593 31.69 -4.40 20.03
N LEU A 594 32.34 -4.06 18.93
CA LEU A 594 33.10 -2.80 18.76
C LEU A 594 32.26 -1.69 18.13
N VAL A 595 31.40 -2.03 17.16
CA VAL A 595 30.52 -1.10 16.47
C VAL A 595 29.12 -1.70 16.32
N ARG A 596 28.11 -0.87 16.54
CA ARG A 596 26.73 -1.04 16.08
C ARG A 596 26.30 0.24 15.40
N SER A 597 26.30 0.22 14.09
CA SER A 597 25.92 1.36 13.27
C SER A 597 24.54 1.13 12.66
N PRO A 598 23.57 1.98 12.97
CA PRO A 598 22.28 1.93 12.31
C PRO A 598 22.47 2.22 10.82
N LEU A 599 21.78 1.43 9.99
CA LEU A 599 21.78 1.52 8.54
C LEU A 599 20.36 1.82 8.06
N SER A 600 20.23 2.78 7.16
CA SER A 600 18.98 3.11 6.48
C SER A 600 19.29 3.26 4.99
N VAL A 601 18.78 2.34 4.18
CA VAL A 601 19.03 2.30 2.73
C VAL A 601 17.72 2.52 1.99
N PRO A 602 17.55 3.69 1.36
CA PRO A 602 16.49 3.89 0.38
C PRO A 602 16.73 2.97 -0.82
N VAL A 603 15.73 2.16 -1.18
CA VAL A 603 15.76 1.27 -2.32
C VAL A 603 14.68 1.72 -3.29
N THR A 604 15.09 2.14 -4.47
CA THR A 604 14.18 2.56 -5.54
C THR A 604 14.27 1.59 -6.71
N PRO A 605 13.17 1.32 -7.41
CA PRO A 605 13.22 0.47 -8.61
C PRO A 605 14.18 1.04 -9.65
N GLU A 606 14.78 0.18 -10.46
CA GLU A 606 15.60 0.68 -11.57
C GLU A 606 14.72 1.50 -12.53
N PRO A 607 15.18 2.69 -12.94
CA PRO A 607 14.43 3.48 -13.90
C PRO A 607 14.24 2.70 -15.20
N GLY A 608 13.00 2.60 -15.66
CA GLY A 608 12.66 1.90 -16.89
C GLY A 608 13.46 2.39 -18.10
N ILE A 609 13.58 1.57 -19.15
CA ILE A 609 14.35 1.86 -20.37
C ILE A 609 14.02 3.25 -20.94
N TRP A 610 12.77 3.67 -20.86
CA TRP A 610 12.34 5.00 -21.31
C TRP A 610 12.90 6.12 -20.45
N ALA A 611 12.90 6.00 -19.15
CA ALA A 611 13.44 7.00 -18.24
C ALA A 611 14.97 7.08 -18.33
N LYS A 612 15.64 5.94 -18.51
CA LYS A 612 17.12 5.84 -18.60
C LYS A 612 17.65 6.35 -19.95
N TYR A 613 16.92 6.13 -21.05
CA TYR A 613 17.40 6.39 -22.42
C TYR A 613 16.53 7.37 -23.22
N TRP A 614 15.64 8.16 -22.58
CA TRP A 614 14.77 9.12 -23.25
C TRP A 614 15.53 10.07 -24.21
N TRP A 615 16.71 10.51 -23.81
CA TRP A 615 17.58 11.37 -24.63
C TRP A 615 18.06 10.66 -25.90
N ALA A 616 18.33 9.35 -25.83
CA ALA A 616 18.73 8.55 -26.99
C ALA A 616 17.57 8.36 -27.96
N PHE A 617 16.35 8.14 -27.45
CA PHE A 617 15.13 8.06 -28.27
C PHE A 617 14.83 9.40 -28.94
N LEU A 618 14.97 10.52 -28.23
CA LEU A 618 14.81 11.85 -28.83
C LEU A 618 15.90 12.13 -29.90
N SER A 619 17.14 11.75 -29.63
CA SER A 619 18.24 11.89 -30.60
C SER A 619 17.98 11.07 -31.85
N ALA A 620 17.56 9.81 -31.72
CA ALA A 620 17.18 8.97 -32.84
C ALA A 620 16.00 9.54 -33.64
N ALA A 621 14.96 10.03 -32.97
CA ALA A 621 13.83 10.68 -33.62
C ALA A 621 14.26 11.95 -34.40
N ALA A 622 15.14 12.76 -33.81
CA ALA A 622 15.69 13.94 -34.48
C ALA A 622 16.50 13.59 -35.74
N LEU A 623 17.34 12.55 -35.67
CA LEU A 623 18.12 12.05 -36.84
C LEU A 623 17.18 11.54 -37.93
N ILE A 624 16.14 10.79 -37.59
CA ILE A 624 15.15 10.32 -38.55
C ILE A 624 14.44 11.49 -39.22
N ALA A 625 14.06 12.51 -38.44
CA ALA A 625 13.40 13.71 -38.96
C ALA A 625 14.32 14.49 -39.90
N LEU A 626 15.62 14.62 -39.58
CA LEU A 626 16.63 15.26 -40.45
C LEU A 626 16.84 14.45 -41.75
N ALA A 627 16.93 13.13 -41.65
CA ALA A 627 17.08 12.27 -42.84
C ALA A 627 15.83 12.36 -43.73
N ALA A 628 14.61 12.34 -43.13
CA ALA A 628 13.39 12.52 -43.88
C ALA A 628 13.31 13.91 -44.53
N GLY A 629 13.73 14.97 -43.83
CA GLY A 629 13.83 16.33 -44.35
C GLY A 629 14.80 16.41 -45.52
N ALA A 630 15.99 15.77 -45.42
CA ALA A 630 16.98 15.71 -46.50
C ALA A 630 16.44 14.97 -47.73
N VAL A 631 15.76 13.85 -47.54
CA VAL A 631 15.13 13.10 -48.65
C VAL A 631 14.04 13.94 -49.33
N LEU A 632 13.20 14.59 -48.55
CA LEU A 632 12.14 15.47 -49.12
C LEU A 632 12.74 16.65 -49.86
N ALA A 633 13.80 17.28 -49.34
CA ALA A 633 14.51 18.36 -50.01
C ALA A 633 15.14 17.90 -51.31
N TRP A 634 15.79 16.72 -51.32
CA TRP A 634 16.37 16.09 -52.50
C TRP A 634 15.28 15.78 -53.55
N LEU A 635 14.17 15.20 -53.19
CA LEU A 635 13.06 14.92 -54.07
C LEU A 635 12.49 16.23 -54.66
N ARG A 636 12.35 17.27 -53.84
CA ARG A 636 11.87 18.60 -54.28
C ARG A 636 12.85 19.21 -55.27
N GLN A 637 14.15 19.17 -55.02
CA GLN A 637 15.18 19.68 -55.87
C GLN A 637 15.20 18.92 -57.24
N ARG A 638 15.06 17.59 -57.18
CA ARG A 638 14.95 16.74 -58.36
C ARG A 638 13.74 17.09 -59.24
N ARG A 639 12.59 17.43 -58.61
CA ARG A 639 11.36 17.86 -59.29
C ARG A 639 11.56 19.22 -60.00
N ILE A 640 12.18 20.19 -59.31
CA ILE A 640 12.44 21.52 -59.86
C ILE A 640 13.39 21.46 -61.07
N ARG A 641 14.47 20.65 -60.98
CA ARG A 641 15.44 20.50 -62.08
C ARG A 641 14.85 19.89 -63.35
N ARG A 642 13.73 19.19 -63.28
CA ARG A 642 13.07 18.54 -64.42
C ARG A 642 11.87 19.32 -64.94
N ASP A 643 11.47 20.41 -64.30
CA ASP A 643 10.39 21.22 -64.75
C ASP A 643 10.72 21.95 -66.03
N PRO A 644 9.95 21.85 -67.14
CA PRO A 644 10.19 22.51 -68.39
C PRO A 644 9.95 24.03 -68.40
N PHE A 645 9.54 24.59 -67.27
CA PHE A 645 9.27 26.04 -67.16
C PHE A 645 10.47 26.88 -67.59
N GLY A 646 10.25 27.81 -68.50
CA GLY A 646 11.25 28.71 -69.06
C GLY A 646 11.99 28.18 -70.32
N LEU A 647 11.73 26.93 -70.73
CA LEU A 647 12.20 26.49 -72.06
C LEU A 647 11.41 27.19 -73.16
N VAL A 648 12.07 27.72 -74.15
CA VAL A 648 11.46 28.26 -75.38
C VAL A 648 11.44 27.18 -76.43
N LEU A 649 10.25 26.71 -76.80
CA LEU A 649 10.06 25.73 -77.86
C LEU A 649 9.94 26.46 -79.21
N GLN A 650 10.75 26.14 -80.16
CA GLN A 650 10.76 26.71 -81.52
C GLN A 650 10.40 25.64 -82.55
N LEU A 651 9.45 25.94 -83.41
CA LEU A 651 9.18 25.15 -84.58
C LEU A 651 10.06 25.64 -85.71
N VAL A 652 10.74 24.74 -86.38
CA VAL A 652 11.65 25.05 -87.49
C VAL A 652 11.14 24.31 -88.75
N SER A 653 11.07 25.00 -89.87
CA SER A 653 10.67 24.46 -91.17
C SER A 653 11.81 23.60 -91.77
N GLU A 654 11.59 22.89 -92.88
CA GLU A 654 12.59 22.17 -93.64
C GLU A 654 13.72 23.07 -94.14
N ASP A 655 13.38 24.35 -94.47
CA ASP A 655 14.36 25.35 -94.95
C ASP A 655 15.19 25.94 -93.83
N GLY A 656 14.98 25.56 -92.59
CA GLY A 656 15.72 26.02 -91.39
C GLY A 656 15.20 27.25 -90.69
N ASP A 657 14.07 27.83 -91.15
CA ASP A 657 13.51 29.04 -90.60
C ASP A 657 12.61 28.76 -89.37
N ILE A 658 12.74 29.63 -88.35
CA ILE A 658 11.86 29.52 -87.09
C ILE A 658 10.46 30.11 -87.48
N VAL A 659 9.50 29.18 -87.55
CA VAL A 659 8.08 29.58 -87.99
C VAL A 659 7.17 29.84 -86.80
N ALA A 660 7.53 29.40 -85.58
CA ALA A 660 6.83 29.69 -84.35
C ALA A 660 7.68 29.50 -83.11
N GLU A 661 7.47 30.34 -82.10
CA GLU A 661 8.05 30.22 -80.77
C GLU A 661 7.00 30.16 -79.69
N HIS A 662 7.23 29.32 -78.67
CA HIS A 662 6.28 29.23 -77.57
C HIS A 662 7.02 28.93 -76.24
N PRO A 663 6.93 29.79 -75.23
CA PRO A 663 7.52 29.54 -73.93
C PRO A 663 6.77 28.42 -73.19
N ALA A 664 7.49 27.38 -72.78
CA ALA A 664 6.92 26.30 -72.04
C ALA A 664 6.59 26.74 -70.59
N GLY A 665 5.36 26.56 -70.16
CA GLY A 665 4.96 26.77 -68.79
C GLY A 665 5.29 25.58 -67.89
N HIS A 666 4.85 25.64 -66.61
CA HIS A 666 5.00 24.51 -65.68
C HIS A 666 4.35 23.24 -66.24
N GLY A 667 5.07 22.16 -66.17
CA GLY A 667 4.64 20.85 -66.66
C GLY A 667 3.75 20.09 -65.64
N HIS A 668 2.69 19.44 -66.11
CA HIS A 668 1.98 18.46 -65.29
C HIS A 668 2.90 17.21 -65.10
N LYS A 669 3.16 16.83 -63.84
CA LYS A 669 4.13 15.77 -63.49
C LYS A 669 5.50 15.96 -64.18
N GLN A 670 5.98 17.23 -64.28
CA GLN A 670 7.22 17.65 -64.90
C GLN A 670 7.24 17.58 -66.45
N TRP A 671 6.09 17.32 -67.11
CA TRP A 671 5.97 17.27 -68.54
C TRP A 671 5.05 18.42 -69.03
N TYR A 672 5.55 19.22 -69.94
CA TYR A 672 4.74 20.22 -70.66
C TYR A 672 4.19 19.59 -71.93
N ALA A 673 2.89 19.31 -71.98
CA ALA A 673 2.25 18.68 -73.12
C ALA A 673 1.69 19.75 -74.06
N PHE A 674 1.88 19.53 -75.36
CA PHE A 674 1.48 20.46 -76.42
C PHE A 674 1.07 19.74 -77.71
N ALA A 675 0.43 20.47 -78.60
CA ALA A 675 0.11 20.06 -79.96
C ALA A 675 0.59 21.13 -80.94
N VAL A 676 0.95 20.71 -82.15
CA VAL A 676 1.18 21.61 -83.27
C VAL A 676 -0.15 21.75 -84.01
N VAL A 677 -0.66 22.99 -84.18
CA VAL A 677 -1.91 23.32 -84.86
C VAL A 677 -1.60 24.02 -86.18
N GLU A 678 -2.36 23.71 -87.25
CA GLU A 678 -2.19 24.22 -88.60
C GLU A 678 -0.80 24.00 -89.19
N PRO A 679 -0.30 22.74 -89.24
CA PRO A 679 1.12 22.47 -89.59
C PRO A 679 1.52 22.83 -91.00
N HIS A 680 0.55 23.13 -91.94
CA HIS A 680 0.81 23.42 -93.37
C HIS A 680 0.58 24.86 -93.75
N ARG A 681 -0.09 25.72 -92.89
CA ARG A 681 -0.37 27.14 -93.24
C ARG A 681 0.29 28.15 -92.30
N SER A 682 0.07 28.02 -90.98
CA SER A 682 0.66 28.90 -89.98
C SER A 682 0.90 28.06 -88.69
N PRO A 683 1.98 27.30 -88.65
CA PRO A 683 2.21 26.37 -87.53
C PRO A 683 2.36 27.12 -86.22
N ARG A 684 1.58 26.64 -85.17
CA ARG A 684 1.65 27.17 -83.78
C ARG A 684 1.73 26.05 -82.77
N ILE A 685 2.41 26.33 -81.66
CA ILE A 685 2.44 25.44 -80.50
C ILE A 685 1.29 25.84 -79.57
N GLU A 686 0.41 24.92 -79.31
CA GLU A 686 -0.71 25.13 -78.38
C GLU A 686 -0.58 24.16 -77.20
N ARG A 687 -0.67 24.68 -76.00
CA ARG A 687 -0.69 23.81 -74.78
C ARG A 687 -1.96 22.98 -74.78
N ARG A 688 -1.80 21.65 -74.70
CA ARG A 688 -2.90 20.71 -74.55
C ARG A 688 -2.54 19.66 -73.50
N SER A 689 -3.38 19.50 -72.48
CA SER A 689 -3.12 18.56 -71.33
C SER A 689 -2.86 17.12 -71.79
N HIS A 690 -3.42 16.74 -72.95
CA HIS A 690 -3.25 15.42 -73.59
C HIS A 690 -2.71 15.54 -75.01
N GLY A 691 -1.86 16.52 -75.25
CA GLY A 691 -1.24 16.75 -76.56
C GLY A 691 -0.40 15.53 -77.03
N PRO A 692 -0.18 15.43 -78.38
CA PRO A 692 0.63 14.36 -78.95
C PRO A 692 2.10 14.46 -78.60
N TYR A 693 2.55 15.62 -78.16
CA TYR A 693 3.94 15.89 -77.78
C TYR A 693 3.99 16.34 -76.33
N ALA A 694 5.10 15.97 -75.62
CA ALA A 694 5.36 16.50 -74.30
C ALA A 694 6.88 16.67 -74.10
N VAL A 695 7.27 17.77 -73.43
CA VAL A 695 8.67 18.10 -73.22
C VAL A 695 8.94 18.18 -71.69
N GLN A 696 10.13 17.71 -71.30
CA GLN A 696 10.64 17.79 -69.94
C GLN A 696 12.08 18.29 -69.98
N ARG A 697 12.48 19.15 -69.03
CA ARG A 697 13.89 19.59 -68.94
C ARG A 697 14.83 18.39 -68.62
N SER A 698 15.88 18.26 -69.33
CA SER A 698 16.94 17.27 -69.06
C SER A 698 17.91 17.77 -67.98
N PRO A 699 18.27 16.97 -66.99
CA PRO A 699 19.29 17.36 -66.00
C PRO A 699 20.67 17.65 -66.62
N GLU A 700 20.96 17.06 -67.75
CA GLU A 700 22.23 17.16 -68.48
C GLU A 700 22.24 18.33 -69.53
N GLY A 701 21.22 19.19 -69.49
CA GLY A 701 21.01 20.26 -70.42
C GLY A 701 20.10 19.87 -71.60
N GLY A 702 19.40 20.88 -72.14
CA GLY A 702 18.36 20.69 -73.16
C GLY A 702 17.05 20.09 -72.60
N ALA A 703 16.34 19.35 -73.42
CA ALA A 703 15.06 18.76 -73.04
C ALA A 703 14.93 17.29 -73.52
N VAL A 704 13.93 16.60 -72.98
CA VAL A 704 13.50 15.29 -73.49
C VAL A 704 12.10 15.48 -74.07
N LEU A 705 11.96 15.14 -75.33
CA LEU A 705 10.70 15.12 -76.07
C LEU A 705 10.07 13.72 -75.96
N ARG A 706 8.78 13.66 -75.69
CA ARG A 706 7.99 12.42 -75.73
C ARG A 706 6.88 12.58 -76.76
N LYS A 707 6.79 11.68 -77.74
CA LYS A 707 5.66 11.59 -78.67
C LYS A 707 4.64 10.58 -78.15
N ARG A 708 3.33 10.85 -78.28
CA ARG A 708 2.26 9.92 -77.90
C ARG A 708 2.31 8.67 -78.81
N GLY A 709 2.50 7.48 -78.22
CA GLY A 709 2.67 6.25 -78.98
C GLY A 709 4.10 5.98 -79.46
N GLY A 710 5.08 6.86 -79.14
CA GLY A 710 6.47 6.74 -79.56
C GLY A 710 7.45 6.83 -78.38
N GLY A 711 8.75 6.65 -78.66
CA GLY A 711 9.84 6.70 -77.69
C GLY A 711 10.09 8.12 -77.14
N ARG A 712 11.03 8.21 -76.23
CA ARG A 712 11.59 9.47 -75.68
C ARG A 712 12.82 9.82 -76.52
N THR A 713 12.83 11.04 -77.07
CA THR A 713 13.98 11.53 -77.85
C THR A 713 14.63 12.68 -77.09
N ARG A 714 15.94 12.68 -76.98
CA ARG A 714 16.67 13.79 -76.37
C ARG A 714 16.69 14.97 -77.37
N LEU A 715 16.30 16.14 -76.92
CA LEU A 715 16.43 17.40 -77.65
C LEU A 715 17.57 18.19 -77.01
N PRO A 716 18.74 18.24 -77.68
CA PRO A 716 19.90 18.97 -77.20
C PRO A 716 19.62 20.49 -77.16
N ALA A 717 20.35 21.24 -76.32
CA ALA A 717 20.13 22.69 -76.19
C ALA A 717 20.40 23.44 -77.53
N ARG A 718 21.22 22.84 -78.37
CA ARG A 718 21.46 23.33 -79.76
C ARG A 718 21.26 22.13 -80.69
N GLY A 719 20.05 21.88 -81.08
CA GLY A 719 19.72 20.76 -81.96
C GLY A 719 18.24 20.72 -82.25
N GLN A 720 17.90 19.99 -83.30
CA GLN A 720 16.51 19.84 -83.77
C GLN A 720 16.05 18.39 -83.70
N VAL A 721 14.75 18.17 -83.41
CA VAL A 721 14.19 16.83 -83.45
C VAL A 721 12.89 16.90 -84.28
N PRO A 722 12.79 16.07 -85.35
CA PRO A 722 11.60 16.12 -86.24
C PRO A 722 10.32 15.78 -85.46
N LEU A 723 9.27 16.64 -85.60
CA LEU A 723 7.94 16.43 -85.07
C LEU A 723 7.04 15.77 -86.09
N THR A 724 7.01 16.35 -87.29
CA THR A 724 6.27 15.90 -88.49
C THR A 724 7.22 15.92 -89.69
N ASP A 725 6.75 15.47 -90.84
CA ASP A 725 7.58 15.46 -92.10
C ASP A 725 8.07 16.84 -92.52
N ALA A 726 7.37 17.91 -92.14
CA ALA A 726 7.68 19.32 -92.57
C ALA A 726 8.18 20.19 -91.40
N LEU A 727 8.18 19.72 -90.12
CA LEU A 727 8.51 20.57 -88.96
C LEU A 727 9.38 19.85 -87.96
N SER A 728 10.40 20.55 -87.47
CA SER A 728 11.28 20.13 -86.40
C SER A 728 11.10 21.00 -85.17
N LEU A 729 11.37 20.44 -83.97
CA LEU A 729 11.41 21.15 -82.70
C LEU A 729 12.86 21.45 -82.32
N SER A 730 13.14 22.72 -82.05
CA SER A 730 14.37 23.19 -81.43
C SER A 730 14.11 23.90 -80.11
N LEU A 731 15.16 24.19 -79.35
CA LEU A 731 15.07 25.01 -78.11
C LEU A 731 15.70 26.38 -78.46
N GLY A 732 14.93 27.42 -78.25
CA GLY A 732 15.39 28.82 -78.32
C GLY A 732 16.15 29.22 -77.03
N GLU A 733 16.79 30.40 -77.09
CA GLU A 733 17.45 30.93 -75.90
C GLU A 733 16.51 31.17 -74.75
N GLU A 734 16.92 30.77 -73.55
CA GLU A 734 16.13 30.85 -72.32
C GLU A 734 15.90 32.33 -71.96
N THR A 735 14.65 32.87 -72.13
CA THR A 735 14.31 34.19 -71.66
C THR A 735 14.31 34.17 -70.14
N ARG A 736 15.35 34.69 -69.53
CA ARG A 736 15.39 34.95 -68.08
C ARG A 736 14.38 36.04 -67.76
N SER A 737 13.15 35.65 -67.52
CA SER A 737 12.17 36.52 -66.91
C SER A 737 12.59 36.82 -65.48
N THR A 738 13.04 38.03 -65.24
CA THR A 738 13.23 38.61 -63.90
C THR A 738 11.90 38.69 -63.23
N LYS A 739 11.56 37.66 -62.41
CA LYS A 739 10.38 37.71 -61.55
C LYS A 739 10.60 38.81 -60.51
N VAL A 740 9.91 39.93 -60.67
CA VAL A 740 9.61 40.89 -59.62
C VAL A 740 8.90 40.10 -58.48
N ARG A 741 9.59 39.86 -57.38
CA ARG A 741 8.99 39.35 -56.17
C ARG A 741 7.98 40.40 -55.68
N ARG A 742 6.70 40.14 -55.84
CA ARG A 742 5.68 40.86 -55.06
C ARG A 742 5.92 40.59 -53.58
N PRO A 743 6.01 41.65 -52.72
CA PRO A 743 6.12 41.45 -51.28
C PRO A 743 4.88 40.72 -50.80
N ARG A 744 5.03 39.59 -50.14
CA ARG A 744 3.96 38.94 -49.35
C ARG A 744 3.55 39.95 -48.27
N SER A 745 2.32 40.39 -48.28
CA SER A 745 1.71 41.13 -47.18
C SER A 745 1.94 40.35 -45.86
N ALA A 746 2.67 40.95 -44.95
CA ALA A 746 2.87 40.46 -43.63
C ALA A 746 1.51 40.49 -42.90
N ARG A 747 1.02 39.33 -42.50
CA ARG A 747 -0.02 39.28 -41.45
C ARG A 747 0.63 39.75 -40.14
N PRO A 748 -0.04 40.63 -39.37
CA PRO A 748 0.49 41.08 -38.11
C PRO A 748 0.60 39.91 -37.13
N ARG A 749 1.82 39.64 -36.65
CA ARG A 749 2.05 38.82 -35.48
C ARG A 749 1.63 39.65 -34.28
N THR A 750 0.61 39.23 -33.56
CA THR A 750 0.33 39.67 -32.21
C THR A 750 1.52 39.23 -31.33
N THR A 751 2.37 40.17 -30.99
CA THR A 751 3.40 40.07 -29.98
C THR A 751 2.68 40.21 -28.63
N THR A 752 2.57 39.10 -27.88
CA THR A 752 2.29 39.15 -26.45
C THR A 752 3.60 39.61 -25.81
N ALA A 753 3.61 40.81 -25.29
CA ALA A 753 4.71 41.38 -24.54
C ALA A 753 4.87 40.61 -23.21
N ALA A 754 6.08 40.12 -22.96
CA ALA A 754 6.54 39.69 -21.63
C ALA A 754 6.74 40.93 -20.76
N ILE A 755 6.09 40.96 -19.61
CA ILE A 755 6.32 41.96 -18.57
C ILE A 755 7.45 41.42 -17.68
N PRO A 756 8.47 42.21 -17.35
CA PRO A 756 9.55 41.80 -16.45
C PRO A 756 9.07 41.86 -15.01
N ALA A 757 9.53 40.89 -14.24
CA ALA A 757 9.40 40.87 -12.78
C ALA A 757 10.24 41.98 -12.15
N ALA A 758 9.61 42.74 -11.26
CA ALA A 758 10.28 43.54 -10.27
C ALA A 758 9.37 43.74 -9.05
N GLY A 759 9.94 43.52 -7.87
CA GLY A 759 9.55 44.26 -6.70
C GLY A 759 8.88 43.46 -5.58
N GLU A 760 9.65 43.20 -4.59
CA GLU A 760 9.31 42.86 -3.21
C GLU A 760 8.12 43.65 -2.66
N GLY A 761 7.25 42.98 -1.93
CA GLY A 761 6.18 43.57 -1.16
C GLY A 761 5.72 42.66 -0.06
N THR A 762 6.32 42.73 1.10
CA THR A 762 5.84 42.23 2.39
C THR A 762 4.39 42.60 2.64
N SER A 763 3.55 41.61 2.90
CA SER A 763 2.24 41.80 3.54
C SER A 763 1.91 40.61 4.41
N THR A 764 2.07 40.81 5.70
CA THR A 764 1.48 40.10 6.82
C THR A 764 -0.02 39.97 6.67
N SER A 765 -0.52 38.73 6.69
CA SER A 765 -1.94 38.45 6.91
C SER A 765 -2.08 37.43 8.03
N THR A 766 -2.60 37.90 9.11
CA THR A 766 -3.14 37.25 10.29
C THR A 766 -4.14 36.17 9.93
N TYR A 767 -3.93 34.92 10.41
CA TYR A 767 -4.96 33.90 10.44
C TYR A 767 -5.57 33.86 11.84
N GLU A 768 -6.83 34.26 11.90
CA GLU A 768 -7.69 34.03 13.07
C GLU A 768 -8.09 32.51 13.12
N SER A 769 -7.94 32.02 14.33
CA SER A 769 -8.43 30.72 14.77
C SER A 769 -9.96 30.72 14.91
N TYR A 770 -10.64 29.74 14.39
CA TYR A 770 -11.95 29.30 14.88
C TYR A 770 -11.92 27.83 15.27
N ARG A 771 -12.52 27.58 16.42
CA ARG A 771 -12.64 26.40 17.26
C ARG A 771 -13.09 25.13 16.54
#